data_367ea2596e038410c36972cb58748e82
#
_entry.id   367ea2596e038410c36972cb58748e82
#
_cell.length_a   1.000
_cell.length_b   1.000
_cell.length_c   1.000
_cell.angle_alpha   90.00
_cell.angle_beta   90.00
_cell.angle_gamma   90.00
#
_symmetry.space_group_name_H-M   'P 1'
#
loop_
_entity.id
_entity.type
_entity.pdbx_description
1 polymer ?
#
loop_
_entity_poly.entity_id
_entity_poly.type
_entity_poly.pdbx_seq_one_letter_code
_entity_poly.pdbx_strand_id
1 'polypeptide(L)'
;MTGLAEYGADAAVHMPPDTLHLALAQAKVSHAIIKGIDTSEAEKMPGVVRVLTHKDVKGKNRITGLINFADNKGDGWDRPILNDTKVFQYGDALAIVCADSEAHARAAADKVKFDLELLPEYMSAPEAMAPDAIEIHPGTPNIYYEPHIEKGEDTKPFFDDPENVVVEDSFYTQRQPHLNIEPDVGYGYLNEQGQLVIHSKSIGLHLHALMIAPGLGVKFPEELVMVQNTTGGTFGYKFSPTMEALIGVAVLATGRPCHLRYNYQQQQQYTGKRSPFWTKVRMAANKKTGKIVAMETDWTCDHGPYSEFGDLLTLRGAQFIGAGYGIPNIRGDGRTVATNHAWGAAFRGYGGPESEFPSEVLMDELAEKLGMDPFDLRELNCYKEGDTTPTGQKPEVMNLPTMFKALRPKYEAAKAKAKAESTDAVKRGVGLALAVYGAGLDGPDSSEAWAELNPDGSVTIGSSWEDHGQGADSGAQCTAHEALRPIGLPVEKIRLVMNDTSKTPNSGPAGGSRSQVMTGNAIRVACEQLVEAMRKPDGGFYTYDEMKAEGRAVHQDGKWTAPARDCGKNCQGEPFCCYMYGLFMAEVAVEVATGKTKVEKMTMVADIGKVVNRLLTDGQLYGGIAQGIGLALTEDYEDIKKHSTMAGAGIPTIKDIPDDLELIYVETPRPDGPFGASGTGEIPLCGPHPAIINAIYNACGARVTHLPAYPEKVLAAMPKK
;
A
#
# COMPACT_ATOMS: atom_id res chain seq x y z
N MET A 1 12.02 8.10 -21.44
CA MET A 1 11.87 7.66 -22.84
C MET A 1 13.18 7.75 -23.63
N THR A 2 14.26 8.18 -22.99
CA THR A 2 15.60 8.28 -23.60
C THR A 2 16.41 6.97 -23.48
N GLY A 3 15.95 5.98 -22.70
CA GLY A 3 16.68 4.74 -22.43
C GLY A 3 17.86 4.90 -21.47
N LEU A 4 17.95 6.02 -20.76
CA LEU A 4 19.07 6.29 -19.84
C LEU A 4 18.85 5.78 -18.41
N ALA A 5 17.62 5.43 -18.04
CA ALA A 5 17.34 4.88 -16.73
C ALA A 5 17.74 3.40 -16.68
N GLU A 6 18.61 3.06 -15.75
CA GLU A 6 19.04 1.68 -15.50
C GLU A 6 18.19 1.09 -14.38
N TYR A 7 17.35 0.12 -14.73
CA TYR A 7 16.64 -0.70 -13.76
C TYR A 7 17.54 -1.78 -13.17
N GLY A 8 17.09 -2.48 -12.15
CA GLY A 8 17.92 -3.46 -11.47
C GLY A 8 18.46 -4.58 -12.37
N ALA A 9 17.73 -4.98 -13.41
CA ALA A 9 18.22 -5.95 -14.40
C ALA A 9 19.31 -5.38 -15.33
N ASP A 10 19.24 -4.08 -15.66
CA ASP A 10 20.25 -3.41 -16.48
C ASP A 10 21.54 -3.21 -15.68
N ALA A 11 21.43 -2.78 -14.42
CA ALA A 11 22.56 -2.62 -13.52
C ALA A 11 23.31 -3.95 -13.30
N ALA A 12 22.61 -5.07 -13.27
CA ALA A 12 23.21 -6.40 -13.12
C ALA A 12 24.13 -6.80 -14.30
N VAL A 13 23.95 -6.21 -15.50
CA VAL A 13 24.83 -6.44 -16.66
C VAL A 13 26.24 -5.89 -16.41
N HIS A 14 26.37 -4.88 -15.57
CA HIS A 14 27.64 -4.23 -15.23
C HIS A 14 28.33 -4.85 -14.01
N MET A 15 27.77 -5.90 -13.42
CA MET A 15 28.37 -6.60 -12.30
C MET A 15 29.64 -7.37 -12.72
N PRO A 16 30.57 -7.67 -11.75
CA PRO A 16 31.78 -8.42 -12.02
C PRO A 16 31.50 -9.76 -12.70
N PRO A 17 32.39 -10.24 -13.58
CA PRO A 17 32.21 -11.51 -14.33
C PRO A 17 32.06 -12.75 -13.45
N ASP A 18 32.51 -12.69 -12.20
CA ASP A 18 32.42 -13.78 -11.22
C ASP A 18 31.11 -13.74 -10.42
N THR A 19 30.18 -12.89 -10.77
CA THR A 19 28.85 -12.79 -10.13
C THR A 19 28.10 -14.11 -10.27
N LEU A 20 27.53 -14.55 -9.15
CA LEU A 20 26.66 -15.72 -9.11
C LEU A 20 25.21 -15.33 -9.36
N HIS A 21 24.55 -16.10 -10.20
CA HIS A 21 23.12 -16.00 -10.43
C HIS A 21 22.37 -16.94 -9.47
N LEU A 22 21.31 -16.42 -8.87
CA LEU A 22 20.54 -17.13 -7.88
C LEU A 22 19.21 -17.62 -8.45
N ALA A 23 18.79 -18.81 -8.02
CA ALA A 23 17.42 -19.29 -8.23
C ALA A 23 16.89 -19.95 -6.96
N LEU A 24 15.59 -19.81 -6.70
CA LEU A 24 14.94 -20.38 -5.53
C LEU A 24 14.38 -21.75 -5.85
N ALA A 25 14.63 -22.71 -4.97
CA ALA A 25 13.88 -23.96 -4.90
C ALA A 25 12.72 -23.77 -3.93
N GLN A 26 11.50 -23.75 -4.47
CA GLN A 26 10.28 -23.33 -3.77
C GLN A 26 9.31 -24.49 -3.55
N ALA A 27 8.57 -24.44 -2.44
CA ALA A 27 7.50 -25.37 -2.15
C ALA A 27 6.35 -25.22 -3.17
N LYS A 28 5.77 -26.37 -3.58
CA LYS A 28 4.61 -26.44 -4.47
C LYS A 28 3.36 -26.94 -3.73
N VAL A 29 3.34 -26.72 -2.42
CA VAL A 29 2.23 -26.99 -1.49
C VAL A 29 2.11 -25.83 -0.55
N SER A 30 0.95 -25.64 0.09
CA SER A 30 0.69 -24.48 0.94
C SER A 30 0.90 -24.78 2.43
N HIS A 31 0.88 -26.05 2.86
CA HIS A 31 1.03 -26.40 4.26
C HIS A 31 1.68 -27.77 4.43
N ALA A 32 2.88 -27.84 5.00
CA ALA A 32 3.57 -29.10 5.23
C ALA A 32 4.67 -28.95 6.30
N ILE A 33 5.00 -30.05 6.97
CA ILE A 33 6.21 -30.17 7.80
C ILE A 33 7.37 -30.55 6.87
N ILE A 34 8.51 -29.88 7.01
CA ILE A 34 9.74 -30.19 6.28
C ILE A 34 10.49 -31.28 7.02
N LYS A 35 10.52 -32.50 6.47
CA LYS A 35 11.29 -33.63 7.02
C LYS A 35 12.74 -33.63 6.52
N GLY A 36 12.96 -33.15 5.29
CA GLY A 36 14.28 -33.10 4.70
C GLY A 36 14.33 -32.30 3.40
N ILE A 37 15.52 -31.78 3.10
CA ILE A 37 15.85 -31.11 1.84
C ILE A 37 17.08 -31.80 1.27
N ASP A 38 16.94 -32.46 0.09
CA ASP A 38 18.02 -33.14 -0.62
C ASP A 38 18.52 -32.25 -1.77
N THR A 39 19.73 -31.72 -1.63
CA THR A 39 20.41 -30.87 -2.60
C THR A 39 21.40 -31.63 -3.49
N SER A 40 21.62 -32.92 -3.24
CA SER A 40 22.73 -33.72 -3.79
C SER A 40 22.73 -33.83 -5.32
N GLU A 41 21.57 -33.83 -5.98
CA GLU A 41 21.45 -33.84 -7.43
C GLU A 41 21.71 -32.45 -8.02
N ALA A 42 21.17 -31.39 -7.37
CA ALA A 42 21.38 -30.00 -7.80
C ALA A 42 22.86 -29.60 -7.72
N GLU A 43 23.57 -30.00 -6.67
CA GLU A 43 24.99 -29.66 -6.46
C GLU A 43 25.92 -30.25 -7.55
N LYS A 44 25.51 -31.32 -8.24
CA LYS A 44 26.27 -31.95 -9.30
C LYS A 44 26.01 -31.38 -10.68
N MET A 45 25.06 -30.45 -10.81
CA MET A 45 24.72 -29.89 -12.10
C MET A 45 25.80 -28.92 -12.63
N PRO A 46 25.99 -28.85 -13.95
CA PRO A 46 26.93 -27.93 -14.55
C PRO A 46 26.69 -26.48 -14.10
N GLY A 47 27.79 -25.77 -13.81
CA GLY A 47 27.75 -24.36 -13.45
C GLY A 47 27.30 -24.06 -12.03
N VAL A 48 26.82 -25.04 -11.26
CA VAL A 48 26.45 -24.87 -9.86
C VAL A 48 27.70 -24.72 -8.99
N VAL A 49 27.72 -23.64 -8.21
CA VAL A 49 28.81 -23.36 -7.27
C VAL A 49 28.44 -23.81 -5.86
N ARG A 50 27.19 -23.59 -5.46
CA ARG A 50 26.68 -23.96 -4.14
C ARG A 50 25.14 -24.02 -4.12
N VAL A 51 24.60 -24.90 -3.31
CA VAL A 51 23.18 -24.91 -2.94
C VAL A 51 23.06 -24.61 -1.44
N LEU A 52 22.31 -23.59 -1.09
CA LEU A 52 22.15 -23.08 0.27
C LEU A 52 20.78 -23.45 0.82
N THR A 53 20.73 -23.80 2.10
CA THR A 53 19.50 -24.07 2.86
C THR A 53 19.49 -23.22 4.13
N HIS A 54 18.45 -23.35 4.95
CA HIS A 54 18.39 -22.69 6.26
C HIS A 54 19.64 -22.94 7.13
N LYS A 55 20.38 -24.05 6.92
CA LYS A 55 21.61 -24.39 7.66
C LYS A 55 22.79 -23.46 7.33
N ASP A 56 22.73 -22.77 6.21
CA ASP A 56 23.76 -21.84 5.75
C ASP A 56 23.51 -20.41 6.23
N VAL A 57 22.36 -20.14 6.84
CA VAL A 57 22.02 -18.82 7.39
C VAL A 57 22.73 -18.63 8.72
N LYS A 58 23.58 -17.59 8.83
CA LYS A 58 24.40 -17.34 10.02
C LYS A 58 23.62 -16.74 11.18
N GLY A 59 22.54 -16.01 10.90
CA GLY A 59 21.71 -15.33 11.89
C GLY A 59 20.49 -16.15 12.31
N LYS A 60 19.44 -15.44 12.73
CA LYS A 60 18.18 -16.05 13.22
C LYS A 60 17.33 -16.72 12.15
N ASN A 61 17.68 -16.59 10.87
CA ASN A 61 16.90 -17.08 9.73
C ASN A 61 15.46 -16.57 9.71
N ARG A 62 15.22 -15.34 10.17
CA ARG A 62 13.89 -14.70 10.21
C ARG A 62 13.96 -13.27 9.73
N ILE A 63 12.92 -12.84 9.04
CA ILE A 63 12.65 -11.44 8.70
C ILE A 63 11.74 -10.91 9.80
N THR A 64 12.27 -10.06 10.65
CA THR A 64 11.58 -9.60 11.85
C THR A 64 10.54 -8.52 11.51
N GLY A 65 9.28 -8.76 11.87
CA GLY A 65 8.23 -7.74 11.81
C GLY A 65 8.45 -6.68 12.89
N LEU A 66 8.48 -5.40 12.49
CA LEU A 66 8.77 -4.29 13.42
C LEU A 66 7.50 -3.62 13.98
N ILE A 67 6.33 -3.83 13.34
CA ILE A 67 5.04 -3.29 13.79
C ILE A 67 4.11 -4.47 14.07
N ASN A 68 4.05 -4.86 15.32
CA ASN A 68 3.22 -5.94 15.83
C ASN A 68 2.55 -5.49 17.12
N PHE A 69 1.23 -5.63 17.20
CA PHE A 69 0.43 -5.26 18.37
C PHE A 69 -0.01 -6.48 19.20
N ALA A 70 0.03 -7.69 18.62
CA ALA A 70 -0.39 -8.89 19.29
C ALA A 70 0.71 -9.46 20.19
N ASP A 71 0.38 -9.77 21.44
CA ASP A 71 1.28 -10.33 22.44
C ASP A 71 1.34 -11.86 22.44
N ASN A 72 0.42 -12.51 21.70
CA ASN A 72 0.22 -13.97 21.72
C ASN A 72 0.96 -14.71 20.59
N LYS A 73 1.87 -14.04 19.90
CA LYS A 73 2.69 -14.66 18.87
C LYS A 73 3.88 -15.41 19.50
N GLY A 74 3.94 -16.72 19.27
CA GLY A 74 5.05 -17.54 19.68
C GLY A 74 6.32 -17.32 18.85
N ASP A 75 7.42 -17.99 19.24
CA ASP A 75 8.66 -17.99 18.47
C ASP A 75 8.44 -18.59 17.08
N GLY A 76 9.09 -17.98 16.07
CA GLY A 76 9.03 -18.45 14.68
C GLY A 76 7.84 -17.95 13.86
N TRP A 77 7.06 -16.99 14.38
CA TRP A 77 6.00 -16.30 13.66
C TRP A 77 6.52 -15.41 12.54
N ASP A 78 7.71 -14.85 12.74
CA ASP A 78 8.37 -14.06 11.72
C ASP A 78 8.69 -14.92 10.49
N ARG A 79 8.58 -14.31 9.31
CA ARG A 79 8.78 -15.03 8.04
C ARG A 79 10.21 -15.57 7.95
N PRO A 80 10.41 -16.89 7.70
CA PRO A 80 11.74 -17.45 7.47
C PRO A 80 12.40 -16.80 6.23
N ILE A 81 13.71 -16.60 6.29
CA ILE A 81 14.50 -16.29 5.07
C ILE A 81 14.49 -17.52 4.15
N LEU A 82 14.81 -18.68 4.72
CA LEU A 82 14.64 -19.99 4.10
C LEU A 82 13.86 -20.89 5.05
N ASN A 83 12.76 -21.45 4.59
CA ASN A 83 11.91 -22.28 5.45
C ASN A 83 12.68 -23.48 5.99
N ASP A 84 12.63 -23.67 7.31
CA ASP A 84 13.46 -24.62 8.07
C ASP A 84 12.67 -25.79 8.64
N THR A 85 11.47 -25.56 9.15
CA THR A 85 10.66 -26.58 9.85
C THR A 85 9.34 -26.85 9.15
N LYS A 86 8.75 -25.83 8.49
CA LYS A 86 7.41 -25.88 7.95
C LYS A 86 7.28 -25.04 6.70
N VAL A 87 6.44 -25.49 5.77
CA VAL A 87 5.91 -24.70 4.65
C VAL A 87 4.60 -24.09 5.12
N PHE A 88 4.45 -22.80 4.95
CA PHE A 88 3.29 -22.03 5.41
C PHE A 88 2.42 -21.55 4.26
N GLN A 89 3.00 -21.35 3.08
CA GLN A 89 2.29 -20.95 1.85
C GLN A 89 2.93 -21.55 0.61
N TYR A 90 2.16 -21.57 -0.46
CA TYR A 90 2.69 -21.94 -1.78
C TYR A 90 3.77 -20.96 -2.22
N GLY A 91 4.92 -21.47 -2.63
CA GLY A 91 6.04 -20.65 -3.08
C GLY A 91 7.08 -20.30 -2.00
N ASP A 92 6.93 -20.75 -0.76
CA ASP A 92 7.94 -20.62 0.28
C ASP A 92 9.30 -21.12 -0.20
N ALA A 93 10.37 -20.37 0.07
CA ALA A 93 11.72 -20.67 -0.35
C ALA A 93 12.40 -21.63 0.62
N LEU A 94 12.82 -22.82 0.14
CA LEU A 94 13.50 -23.83 0.95
C LEU A 94 15.00 -23.89 0.69
N ALA A 95 15.44 -23.55 -0.53
CA ALA A 95 16.86 -23.50 -0.88
C ALA A 95 17.13 -22.41 -1.92
N ILE A 96 18.41 -21.98 -1.97
CA ILE A 96 18.94 -21.07 -2.99
C ILE A 96 20.03 -21.81 -3.74
N VAL A 97 19.91 -21.87 -5.06
CA VAL A 97 20.97 -22.35 -5.95
C VAL A 97 21.79 -21.16 -6.42
N CYS A 98 23.10 -21.22 -6.22
CA CYS A 98 24.09 -20.26 -6.68
C CYS A 98 24.86 -20.87 -7.85
N ALA A 99 24.76 -20.28 -9.06
CA ALA A 99 25.41 -20.82 -10.25
C ALA A 99 26.05 -19.70 -11.10
N ASP A 100 26.85 -20.10 -12.10
CA ASP A 100 27.54 -19.22 -13.03
C ASP A 100 26.60 -18.49 -14.02
N SER A 101 25.35 -18.96 -14.13
CA SER A 101 24.33 -18.36 -14.99
C SER A 101 22.93 -18.59 -14.44
N GLU A 102 21.98 -17.71 -14.81
CA GLU A 102 20.58 -17.85 -14.42
C GLU A 102 19.97 -19.16 -14.95
N ALA A 103 20.36 -19.58 -16.15
CA ALA A 103 19.88 -20.83 -16.75
C ALA A 103 20.31 -22.07 -15.91
N HIS A 104 21.58 -22.14 -15.52
CA HIS A 104 22.09 -23.19 -14.66
C HIS A 104 21.44 -23.18 -13.28
N ALA A 105 21.31 -21.97 -12.66
CA ALA A 105 20.68 -21.82 -11.37
C ALA A 105 19.22 -22.35 -11.37
N ARG A 106 18.43 -21.95 -12.37
CA ARG A 106 17.02 -22.39 -12.51
C ARG A 106 16.90 -23.89 -12.77
N ALA A 107 17.71 -24.43 -13.69
CA ALA A 107 17.71 -25.86 -13.99
C ALA A 107 18.09 -26.71 -12.76
N ALA A 108 19.01 -26.23 -11.96
CA ALA A 108 19.44 -26.93 -10.73
C ALA A 108 18.40 -26.76 -9.58
N ALA A 109 17.73 -25.63 -9.48
CA ALA A 109 16.67 -25.43 -8.49
C ALA A 109 15.53 -26.45 -8.65
N ASP A 110 15.20 -26.86 -9.87
CA ASP A 110 14.22 -27.92 -10.17
C ASP A 110 14.69 -29.33 -9.74
N LYS A 111 15.97 -29.50 -9.39
CA LYS A 111 16.54 -30.78 -8.95
C LYS A 111 16.63 -30.93 -7.44
N VAL A 112 16.37 -29.86 -6.69
CA VAL A 112 16.26 -29.94 -5.23
C VAL A 112 14.97 -30.70 -4.87
N LYS A 113 15.09 -31.69 -4.00
CA LYS A 113 13.97 -32.53 -3.56
C LYS A 113 13.61 -32.24 -2.12
N PHE A 114 12.31 -32.25 -1.85
CA PHE A 114 11.77 -32.00 -0.52
C PHE A 114 11.04 -33.23 -0.02
N ASP A 115 11.36 -33.68 1.18
CA ASP A 115 10.58 -34.66 1.93
C ASP A 115 9.61 -33.89 2.84
N LEU A 116 8.32 -33.89 2.47
CA LEU A 116 7.28 -33.09 3.08
C LEU A 116 6.16 -33.98 3.63
N GLU A 117 5.80 -33.77 4.88
CA GLU A 117 4.57 -34.30 5.47
C GLU A 117 3.45 -33.27 5.31
N LEU A 118 2.49 -33.59 4.45
CA LEU A 118 1.38 -32.66 4.12
C LEU A 118 0.46 -32.48 5.32
N LEU A 119 0.01 -31.24 5.51
CA LEU A 119 -0.96 -30.82 6.50
C LEU A 119 -2.22 -30.27 5.82
N PRO A 120 -3.37 -30.17 6.53
CA PRO A 120 -4.54 -29.46 6.03
C PRO A 120 -4.19 -28.04 5.61
N GLU A 121 -4.63 -27.62 4.41
CA GLU A 121 -4.44 -26.28 3.89
C GLU A 121 -5.71 -25.45 4.15
N TYR A 122 -5.54 -24.25 4.72
CA TYR A 122 -6.61 -23.29 4.94
C TYR A 122 -6.39 -22.08 4.04
N MET A 123 -7.15 -22.02 2.94
CA MET A 123 -6.94 -21.01 1.89
C MET A 123 -7.78 -19.74 2.10
N SER A 124 -8.61 -19.72 3.13
CA SER A 124 -9.43 -18.56 3.51
C SER A 124 -9.58 -18.44 5.01
N ALA A 125 -9.85 -17.20 5.49
CA ALA A 125 -10.06 -16.96 6.92
C ALA A 125 -11.24 -17.80 7.49
N PRO A 126 -12.40 -17.96 6.82
CA PRO A 126 -13.46 -18.85 7.32
C PRO A 126 -12.99 -20.29 7.53
N GLU A 127 -12.15 -20.85 6.65
CA GLU A 127 -11.59 -22.19 6.83
C GLU A 127 -10.62 -22.26 8.03
N ALA A 128 -9.73 -21.28 8.16
CA ALA A 128 -8.76 -21.22 9.26
C ALA A 128 -9.40 -20.96 10.64
N MET A 129 -10.59 -20.38 10.67
CA MET A 129 -11.39 -20.14 11.89
C MET A 129 -12.34 -21.29 12.23
N ALA A 130 -12.42 -22.34 11.43
CA ALA A 130 -13.27 -23.48 11.71
C ALA A 130 -12.87 -24.14 13.05
N PRO A 131 -13.84 -24.67 13.84
CA PRO A 131 -13.55 -25.22 15.17
C PRO A 131 -12.56 -26.40 15.20
N ASP A 132 -12.41 -27.09 14.07
CA ASP A 132 -11.52 -28.24 13.89
C ASP A 132 -10.21 -27.86 13.14
N ALA A 133 -10.01 -26.57 12.82
CA ALA A 133 -8.79 -26.11 12.19
C ALA A 133 -7.60 -26.23 13.17
N ILE A 134 -6.48 -26.77 12.66
CA ILE A 134 -5.23 -26.81 13.42
C ILE A 134 -4.53 -25.45 13.39
N GLU A 135 -3.73 -25.17 14.39
CA GLU A 135 -2.88 -23.98 14.43
C GLU A 135 -1.86 -24.00 13.29
N ILE A 136 -1.84 -22.94 12.49
CA ILE A 136 -0.86 -22.76 11.42
C ILE A 136 0.52 -22.53 12.04
N HIS A 137 0.60 -21.70 13.08
CA HIS A 137 1.78 -21.52 13.91
C HIS A 137 1.56 -22.21 15.27
N PRO A 138 2.28 -23.28 15.59
CA PRO A 138 2.08 -24.00 16.84
C PRO A 138 2.20 -23.10 18.07
N GLY A 139 1.21 -23.13 18.94
CA GLY A 139 1.13 -22.29 20.14
C GLY A 139 0.61 -20.86 19.90
N THR A 140 0.11 -20.57 18.70
CA THR A 140 -0.54 -19.30 18.39
C THR A 140 -1.88 -19.55 17.71
N PRO A 141 -3.00 -19.01 18.22
CA PRO A 141 -4.31 -19.14 17.56
C PRO A 141 -4.29 -18.58 16.14
N ASN A 142 -5.07 -19.16 15.22
CA ASN A 142 -5.19 -18.64 13.87
C ASN A 142 -5.79 -17.21 13.84
N ILE A 143 -6.68 -16.87 14.78
CA ILE A 143 -7.04 -15.48 15.08
C ILE A 143 -5.99 -14.95 16.07
N TYR A 144 -5.13 -14.03 15.63
CA TYR A 144 -4.00 -13.60 16.43
C TYR A 144 -4.01 -12.12 16.85
N TYR A 145 -4.94 -11.34 16.32
CA TYR A 145 -5.15 -9.93 16.71
C TYR A 145 -6.61 -9.54 16.54
N GLU A 146 -7.18 -8.88 17.54
CA GLU A 146 -8.58 -8.51 17.59
C GLU A 146 -8.75 -7.05 18.05
N PRO A 147 -8.68 -6.06 17.14
CA PRO A 147 -8.94 -4.67 17.47
C PRO A 147 -10.45 -4.43 17.64
N HIS A 148 -10.78 -3.54 18.56
CA HIS A 148 -12.14 -3.06 18.81
C HIS A 148 -12.23 -1.56 18.58
N ILE A 149 -13.35 -1.09 18.00
CA ILE A 149 -13.65 0.33 17.89
C ILE A 149 -14.93 0.70 18.63
N GLU A 150 -14.86 1.77 19.40
CA GLU A 150 -16.00 2.30 20.13
C GLU A 150 -15.98 3.82 20.13
N LYS A 151 -16.99 4.42 19.47
CA LYS A 151 -17.20 5.87 19.42
C LYS A 151 -18.65 6.21 19.82
N GLY A 152 -18.83 7.26 20.59
CA GLY A 152 -20.16 7.75 20.97
C GLY A 152 -20.93 6.84 21.92
N GLU A 153 -22.26 6.87 21.84
CA GLU A 153 -23.18 6.13 22.69
C GLU A 153 -23.35 4.68 22.23
N ASP A 154 -23.98 3.81 23.05
CA ASP A 154 -24.38 2.47 22.64
C ASP A 154 -25.25 2.53 21.38
N THR A 155 -24.91 1.72 20.39
CA THR A 155 -25.56 1.73 19.08
C THR A 155 -26.91 1.00 19.06
N LYS A 156 -27.12 0.04 19.97
CA LYS A 156 -28.33 -0.80 19.99
C LYS A 156 -29.63 0.01 20.02
N PRO A 157 -29.82 1.05 20.88
CA PRO A 157 -31.01 1.85 20.88
C PRO A 157 -31.37 2.48 19.54
N PHE A 158 -30.38 2.88 18.76
CA PHE A 158 -30.59 3.51 17.45
C PHE A 158 -31.06 2.50 16.39
N PHE A 159 -30.64 1.25 16.48
CA PHE A 159 -31.12 0.19 15.59
C PHE A 159 -32.50 -0.30 15.95
N ASP A 160 -32.88 -0.25 17.22
CA ASP A 160 -34.21 -0.65 17.72
C ASP A 160 -35.27 0.47 17.57
N ASP A 161 -34.87 1.71 17.29
CA ASP A 161 -35.75 2.86 17.15
C ASP A 161 -36.56 2.80 15.84
N PRO A 162 -37.91 2.73 15.90
CA PRO A 162 -38.76 2.72 14.71
C PRO A 162 -38.72 4.02 13.88
N GLU A 163 -38.22 5.13 14.43
CA GLU A 163 -38.00 6.36 13.69
C GLU A 163 -36.76 6.31 12.76
N ASN A 164 -35.97 5.26 12.85
CA ASN A 164 -34.80 5.04 12.01
C ASN A 164 -35.07 4.01 10.91
N VAL A 165 -34.36 4.21 9.76
CA VAL A 165 -34.18 3.19 8.72
C VAL A 165 -32.88 2.48 9.00
N VAL A 166 -32.90 1.15 8.90
CA VAL A 166 -31.73 0.30 9.06
C VAL A 166 -31.45 -0.43 7.75
N VAL A 167 -30.19 -0.42 7.32
CA VAL A 167 -29.63 -1.27 6.26
C VAL A 167 -28.56 -2.17 6.87
N GLU A 168 -28.43 -3.40 6.34
CA GLU A 168 -27.42 -4.37 6.77
C GLU A 168 -27.08 -5.28 5.61
N ASP A 169 -25.78 -5.52 5.38
CA ASP A 169 -25.33 -6.50 4.40
C ASP A 169 -23.94 -7.04 4.76
N SER A 170 -23.50 -8.06 4.00
CA SER A 170 -22.20 -8.71 4.12
C SER A 170 -21.40 -8.52 2.84
N PHE A 171 -20.15 -8.14 3.00
CA PHE A 171 -19.26 -7.74 1.93
C PHE A 171 -17.99 -8.58 1.91
N TYR A 172 -17.45 -8.72 0.72
CA TYR A 172 -16.16 -9.36 0.50
C TYR A 172 -15.33 -8.57 -0.51
N THR A 173 -14.11 -8.19 -0.10
CA THR A 173 -13.08 -7.68 -0.99
C THR A 173 -12.03 -8.76 -1.19
N GLN A 174 -11.72 -9.09 -2.44
CA GLN A 174 -10.84 -10.19 -2.79
C GLN A 174 -9.36 -9.90 -2.54
N ARG A 175 -8.54 -10.93 -2.59
CA ARG A 175 -7.09 -10.84 -2.60
C ARG A 175 -6.64 -10.21 -3.92
N GLN A 176 -6.17 -8.96 -3.88
CA GLN A 176 -5.74 -8.21 -5.05
C GLN A 176 -4.21 -8.31 -5.23
N PRO A 177 -3.70 -8.77 -6.39
CA PRO A 177 -2.28 -8.78 -6.70
C PRO A 177 -1.80 -7.41 -7.16
N HIS A 178 -0.55 -7.05 -6.84
CA HIS A 178 0.00 -5.71 -7.13
C HIS A 178 0.24 -5.45 -8.62
N LEU A 179 0.50 -6.48 -9.41
CA LEU A 179 0.63 -6.47 -10.88
C LEU A 179 1.61 -5.39 -11.40
N ASN A 180 2.67 -5.13 -10.65
CA ASN A 180 3.77 -4.26 -11.10
C ASN A 180 4.46 -4.88 -12.33
N ILE A 181 4.79 -4.05 -13.32
CA ILE A 181 5.35 -4.52 -14.60
C ILE A 181 6.75 -5.10 -14.40
N GLU A 182 7.61 -4.44 -13.61
CA GLU A 182 8.92 -4.97 -13.26
C GLU A 182 8.81 -5.99 -12.11
N PRO A 183 9.14 -7.28 -12.32
CA PRO A 183 9.27 -8.23 -11.22
C PRO A 183 10.46 -7.86 -10.31
N ASP A 184 10.56 -8.50 -9.14
CA ASP A 184 11.67 -8.25 -8.24
C ASP A 184 13.00 -8.64 -8.88
N VAL A 185 13.96 -7.73 -8.74
CA VAL A 185 15.36 -7.89 -9.15
C VAL A 185 16.25 -7.17 -8.16
N GLY A 186 17.34 -7.81 -7.77
CA GLY A 186 18.33 -7.24 -6.86
C GLY A 186 19.67 -7.93 -6.98
N TYR A 187 20.69 -7.30 -6.45
CA TYR A 187 22.03 -7.84 -6.37
C TYR A 187 22.73 -7.39 -5.09
N GLY A 188 23.77 -8.12 -4.71
CA GLY A 188 24.54 -7.77 -3.53
C GLY A 188 25.98 -8.24 -3.64
N TYR A 189 26.85 -7.64 -2.84
CA TYR A 189 28.29 -7.92 -2.78
C TYR A 189 28.87 -7.47 -1.45
N LEU A 190 30.11 -7.86 -1.16
CA LEU A 190 30.90 -7.28 -0.08
C LEU A 190 31.74 -6.13 -0.65
N ASN A 191 31.63 -4.92 -0.06
CA ASN A 191 32.44 -3.79 -0.44
C ASN A 191 33.88 -3.90 0.12
N GLU A 192 34.76 -2.93 -0.19
CA GLU A 192 36.15 -2.89 0.26
C GLU A 192 36.28 -2.84 1.80
N GLN A 193 35.27 -2.35 2.50
CA GLN A 193 35.21 -2.30 3.96
C GLN A 193 34.68 -3.60 4.56
N GLY A 194 34.32 -4.60 3.74
CA GLY A 194 33.74 -5.87 4.15
C GLY A 194 32.26 -5.80 4.52
N GLN A 195 31.58 -4.69 4.25
CA GLN A 195 30.14 -4.55 4.48
C GLN A 195 29.35 -5.25 3.38
N LEU A 196 28.26 -5.89 3.74
CA LEU A 196 27.26 -6.41 2.82
C LEU A 196 26.48 -5.24 2.22
N VAL A 197 26.58 -5.05 0.91
CA VAL A 197 25.81 -4.06 0.15
C VAL A 197 24.71 -4.80 -0.63
N ILE A 198 23.46 -4.37 -0.49
CA ILE A 198 22.30 -4.93 -1.21
C ILE A 198 21.61 -3.81 -1.99
N HIS A 199 21.46 -4.02 -3.28
CA HIS A 199 20.69 -3.19 -4.18
C HIS A 199 19.35 -3.87 -4.49
N SER A 200 18.23 -3.17 -4.28
CA SER A 200 16.89 -3.73 -4.50
C SER A 200 15.84 -2.66 -4.82
N LYS A 201 14.61 -3.10 -5.06
CA LYS A 201 13.43 -2.25 -5.25
C LYS A 201 12.80 -1.77 -3.92
N SER A 202 13.54 -1.71 -2.83
CA SER A 202 13.00 -1.34 -1.51
C SER A 202 12.25 0.01 -1.53
N ILE A 203 11.16 0.10 -0.77
CA ILE A 203 10.47 1.37 -0.46
C ILE A 203 10.58 1.72 1.03
N GLY A 204 11.59 1.18 1.69
CA GLY A 204 11.90 1.43 3.09
C GLY A 204 13.28 0.88 3.42
N LEU A 205 14.34 1.49 2.90
CA LEU A 205 15.71 0.95 3.00
C LEU A 205 16.15 0.71 4.42
N HIS A 206 16.00 1.69 5.30
CA HIS A 206 16.37 1.56 6.72
C HIS A 206 15.45 0.56 7.44
N LEU A 207 14.16 0.54 7.12
CA LEU A 207 13.21 -0.44 7.64
C LEU A 207 13.61 -1.87 7.26
N HIS A 208 13.91 -2.11 5.97
CA HIS A 208 14.36 -3.41 5.50
C HIS A 208 15.67 -3.85 6.16
N ALA A 209 16.64 -2.92 6.28
CA ALA A 209 17.90 -3.23 6.98
C ALA A 209 17.64 -3.71 8.42
N LEU A 210 16.78 -3.03 9.17
CA LEU A 210 16.39 -3.42 10.53
C LEU A 210 15.67 -4.78 10.57
N MET A 211 14.83 -5.07 9.57
CA MET A 211 14.08 -6.34 9.51
C MET A 211 14.97 -7.54 9.18
N ILE A 212 15.99 -7.37 8.31
CA ILE A 212 16.80 -8.50 7.81
C ILE A 212 18.12 -8.71 8.56
N ALA A 213 18.71 -7.67 9.15
CA ALA A 213 20.02 -7.75 9.78
C ALA A 213 20.13 -8.84 10.86
N PRO A 214 19.16 -8.97 11.80
CA PRO A 214 19.20 -10.05 12.80
C PRO A 214 19.08 -11.45 12.18
N GLY A 215 18.28 -11.58 11.12
CA GLY A 215 18.10 -12.82 10.38
C GLY A 215 19.36 -13.27 9.65
N LEU A 216 20.13 -12.33 9.09
CA LEU A 216 21.40 -12.56 8.42
C LEU A 216 22.58 -12.72 9.39
N GLY A 217 22.45 -12.27 10.65
CA GLY A 217 23.53 -12.26 11.64
C GLY A 217 24.56 -11.15 11.38
N VAL A 218 24.12 -10.01 10.85
CA VAL A 218 24.93 -8.80 10.64
C VAL A 218 24.40 -7.62 11.45
N LYS A 219 25.26 -6.63 11.70
CA LYS A 219 24.88 -5.39 12.41
C LYS A 219 24.52 -4.28 11.41
N PHE A 220 23.46 -3.57 11.67
CA PHE A 220 23.12 -2.35 10.94
C PHE A 220 23.30 -1.14 11.86
N PRO A 221 23.96 -0.05 11.40
CA PRO A 221 24.44 0.21 10.02
C PRO A 221 25.89 -0.26 9.71
N GLU A 222 26.60 -0.85 10.67
CA GLU A 222 28.06 -1.08 10.56
C GLU A 222 28.44 -2.10 9.49
N GLU A 223 27.62 -3.16 9.29
CA GLU A 223 27.96 -4.30 8.42
C GLU A 223 26.99 -4.47 7.24
N LEU A 224 25.94 -3.64 7.16
CA LEU A 224 24.93 -3.71 6.10
C LEU A 224 24.67 -2.33 5.50
N VAL A 225 24.69 -2.23 4.20
CA VAL A 225 24.29 -1.07 3.40
C VAL A 225 23.18 -1.48 2.44
N MET A 226 22.09 -0.69 2.42
CA MET A 226 20.98 -0.87 1.48
C MET A 226 20.94 0.30 0.50
N VAL A 227 20.77 -0.01 -0.79
CA VAL A 227 20.67 0.97 -1.87
C VAL A 227 19.44 0.66 -2.72
N GLN A 228 18.68 1.68 -3.10
CA GLN A 228 17.53 1.49 -3.98
C GLN A 228 17.95 1.45 -5.45
N ASN A 229 17.45 0.47 -6.19
CA ASN A 229 17.48 0.46 -7.66
C ASN A 229 16.42 1.41 -8.22
N THR A 230 16.59 1.92 -9.43
CA THR A 230 15.46 2.44 -10.21
C THR A 230 14.34 1.41 -10.25
N THR A 231 13.12 1.81 -9.91
CA THR A 231 12.05 0.88 -9.56
C THR A 231 10.86 1.02 -10.49
N GLY A 232 10.49 -0.08 -11.16
CA GLY A 232 9.34 -0.18 -12.06
C GLY A 232 8.03 -0.54 -11.36
N GLY A 233 7.71 0.15 -10.27
CA GLY A 233 6.48 0.00 -9.50
C GLY A 233 6.58 -0.99 -8.34
N THR A 234 5.87 -0.69 -7.25
CA THR A 234 5.69 -1.60 -6.11
C THR A 234 4.26 -1.63 -5.59
N PHE A 235 3.58 -0.49 -5.59
CA PHE A 235 2.23 -0.29 -5.07
C PHE A 235 2.05 -0.71 -3.59
N GLY A 236 3.15 -0.97 -2.88
CA GLY A 236 3.17 -1.28 -1.45
C GLY A 236 3.78 -2.62 -1.06
N TYR A 237 3.83 -3.66 -1.93
CA TYR A 237 4.32 -4.98 -1.51
C TYR A 237 5.77 -4.98 -1.02
N LYS A 238 6.58 -4.02 -1.45
CA LYS A 238 7.95 -3.81 -1.01
C LYS A 238 8.06 -2.98 0.28
N PHE A 239 6.98 -2.86 1.02
CA PHE A 239 7.02 -2.40 2.40
C PHE A 239 7.75 -3.43 3.30
N SER A 240 7.64 -4.71 2.93
CA SER A 240 8.44 -5.80 3.50
C SER A 240 9.51 -6.27 2.52
N PRO A 241 10.69 -6.69 2.99
CA PRO A 241 11.72 -7.28 2.14
C PRO A 241 11.23 -8.59 1.52
N THR A 242 11.59 -8.85 0.26
CA THR A 242 11.20 -10.06 -0.47
C THR A 242 12.39 -10.91 -0.89
N MET A 243 13.46 -10.30 -1.38
CA MET A 243 14.66 -11.00 -1.86
C MET A 243 15.94 -10.54 -1.18
N GLU A 244 15.90 -9.44 -0.46
CA GLU A 244 17.07 -8.79 0.14
C GLU A 244 17.82 -9.73 1.07
N ALA A 245 17.08 -10.42 1.95
CA ALA A 245 17.68 -11.39 2.85
C ALA A 245 18.23 -12.63 2.14
N LEU A 246 17.55 -13.10 1.07
CA LEU A 246 18.01 -14.22 0.24
C LEU A 246 19.34 -13.91 -0.45
N ILE A 247 19.47 -12.70 -1.02
CA ILE A 247 20.72 -12.21 -1.61
C ILE A 247 21.80 -12.11 -0.54
N GLY A 248 21.47 -11.57 0.65
CA GLY A 248 22.38 -11.46 1.78
C GLY A 248 22.94 -12.81 2.21
N VAL A 249 22.09 -13.84 2.35
CA VAL A 249 22.52 -15.22 2.66
C VAL A 249 23.52 -15.72 1.62
N ALA A 250 23.21 -15.54 0.32
CA ALA A 250 24.07 -16.03 -0.76
C ALA A 250 25.44 -15.33 -0.78
N VAL A 251 25.46 -13.99 -0.64
CA VAL A 251 26.72 -13.23 -0.58
C VAL A 251 27.58 -13.64 0.62
N LEU A 252 26.98 -13.71 1.82
CA LEU A 252 27.69 -14.07 3.06
C LEU A 252 28.21 -15.51 3.06
N ALA A 253 27.50 -16.43 2.38
CA ALA A 253 27.89 -17.83 2.30
C ALA A 253 28.95 -18.11 1.23
N THR A 254 28.96 -17.34 0.13
CA THR A 254 29.86 -17.58 -1.01
C THR A 254 31.05 -16.63 -1.05
N GLY A 255 30.96 -15.45 -0.41
CA GLY A 255 31.93 -14.37 -0.50
C GLY A 255 32.01 -13.72 -1.89
N ARG A 256 31.04 -13.98 -2.78
CA ARG A 256 30.99 -13.50 -4.16
C ARG A 256 29.80 -12.59 -4.39
N PRO A 257 29.86 -11.69 -5.39
CA PRO A 257 28.70 -10.94 -5.84
C PRO A 257 27.57 -11.91 -6.27
N CYS A 258 26.32 -11.59 -5.92
CA CYS A 258 25.15 -12.41 -6.23
C CYS A 258 24.05 -11.56 -6.85
N HIS A 259 23.33 -12.12 -7.82
CA HIS A 259 22.19 -11.50 -8.50
C HIS A 259 20.98 -12.42 -8.46
N LEU A 260 19.82 -11.90 -8.07
CA LEU A 260 18.53 -12.62 -8.05
C LEU A 260 17.51 -11.84 -8.88
N ARG A 261 16.82 -12.54 -9.77
CA ARG A 261 15.70 -12.02 -10.55
C ARG A 261 14.56 -13.02 -10.55
N TYR A 262 13.37 -12.59 -10.16
CA TYR A 262 12.16 -13.41 -10.30
C TYR A 262 11.65 -13.38 -11.73
N ASN A 263 11.14 -14.50 -12.21
CA ASN A 263 10.18 -14.48 -13.31
C ASN A 263 8.81 -14.05 -12.78
N TYR A 264 7.87 -13.73 -13.67
CA TYR A 264 6.59 -13.19 -13.24
C TYR A 264 5.75 -14.19 -12.42
N GLN A 265 5.87 -15.49 -12.70
CA GLN A 265 5.21 -16.52 -11.89
C GLN A 265 5.75 -16.55 -10.45
N GLN A 266 7.08 -16.47 -10.27
CA GLN A 266 7.70 -16.37 -8.94
C GLN A 266 7.27 -15.07 -8.23
N GLN A 267 7.23 -13.95 -8.97
CA GLN A 267 6.72 -12.68 -8.46
C GLN A 267 5.31 -12.85 -7.89
N GLN A 268 4.41 -13.51 -8.61
CA GLN A 268 3.04 -13.73 -8.15
C GLN A 268 2.94 -14.72 -6.98
N GLN A 269 3.74 -15.76 -6.96
CA GLN A 269 3.64 -16.83 -5.96
C GLN A 269 4.37 -16.51 -4.65
N TYR A 270 5.47 -15.76 -4.70
CA TYR A 270 6.31 -15.51 -3.53
C TYR A 270 6.03 -14.16 -2.85
N THR A 271 5.66 -13.12 -3.59
CA THR A 271 5.40 -11.79 -3.01
C THR A 271 4.00 -11.70 -2.40
N GLY A 272 3.86 -10.85 -1.39
CA GLY A 272 2.57 -10.61 -0.74
C GLY A 272 1.52 -9.96 -1.63
N LYS A 273 0.27 -9.98 -1.17
CA LYS A 273 -0.93 -9.46 -1.87
C LYS A 273 -1.74 -8.58 -0.93
N ARG A 274 -2.69 -7.80 -1.46
CA ARG A 274 -3.74 -7.18 -0.65
C ARG A 274 -4.50 -8.28 0.10
N SER A 275 -4.65 -8.11 1.40
CA SER A 275 -5.42 -9.04 2.23
C SER A 275 -6.91 -8.93 1.92
N PRO A 276 -7.62 -10.03 1.71
CA PRO A 276 -9.08 -9.99 1.60
C PRO A 276 -9.74 -9.65 2.93
N PHE A 277 -10.90 -8.97 2.84
CA PHE A 277 -11.75 -8.67 3.99
C PHE A 277 -13.14 -9.28 3.82
N TRP A 278 -13.61 -9.94 4.85
CA TRP A 278 -15.02 -10.27 5.06
C TRP A 278 -15.57 -9.26 6.05
N THR A 279 -16.59 -8.52 5.64
CA THR A 279 -17.12 -7.44 6.47
C THR A 279 -18.64 -7.54 6.57
N LYS A 280 -19.17 -7.55 7.77
CA LYS A 280 -20.60 -7.40 8.03
C LYS A 280 -20.84 -6.02 8.61
N VAL A 281 -21.74 -5.25 8.00
CA VAL A 281 -22.00 -3.86 8.39
C VAL A 281 -23.49 -3.63 8.48
N ARG A 282 -23.92 -2.87 9.50
CA ARG A 282 -25.25 -2.27 9.55
C ARG A 282 -25.17 -0.77 9.84
N MET A 283 -26.08 -0.03 9.27
CA MET A 283 -26.13 1.43 9.38
C MET A 283 -27.57 1.89 9.61
N ALA A 284 -27.75 2.85 10.51
CA ALA A 284 -29.05 3.43 10.83
C ALA A 284 -29.06 4.93 10.50
N ALA A 285 -30.17 5.40 9.88
CA ALA A 285 -30.40 6.81 9.63
C ALA A 285 -31.82 7.20 10.00
N ASN A 286 -31.99 8.42 10.53
CA ASN A 286 -33.28 8.94 10.93
C ASN A 286 -34.18 9.22 9.71
N LYS A 287 -35.39 8.68 9.71
CA LYS A 287 -36.35 8.75 8.59
C LYS A 287 -36.71 10.16 8.16
N LYS A 288 -36.78 11.09 9.11
CA LYS A 288 -37.23 12.48 8.83
C LYS A 288 -36.12 13.36 8.36
N THR A 289 -34.91 13.16 8.89
CA THR A 289 -33.79 14.05 8.63
C THR A 289 -32.80 13.49 7.62
N GLY A 290 -32.78 12.18 7.37
CA GLY A 290 -31.77 11.50 6.57
C GLY A 290 -30.39 11.43 7.24
N LYS A 291 -30.25 11.88 8.49
CA LYS A 291 -28.98 11.85 9.21
C LYS A 291 -28.65 10.45 9.70
N ILE A 292 -27.41 10.01 9.42
CA ILE A 292 -26.87 8.76 9.97
C ILE A 292 -26.70 8.94 11.47
N VAL A 293 -27.19 7.98 12.25
CA VAL A 293 -27.18 8.04 13.72
C VAL A 293 -26.28 6.97 14.35
N ALA A 294 -26.12 5.82 13.69
CA ALA A 294 -25.29 4.73 14.19
C ALA A 294 -24.77 3.83 13.08
N MET A 295 -23.63 3.19 13.34
CA MET A 295 -23.02 2.16 12.49
C MET A 295 -22.40 1.06 13.35
N GLU A 296 -22.57 -0.19 12.94
CA GLU A 296 -21.85 -1.33 13.49
C GLU A 296 -21.17 -2.11 12.38
N THR A 297 -19.98 -2.65 12.69
CA THR A 297 -19.18 -3.41 11.74
C THR A 297 -18.47 -4.57 12.42
N ASP A 298 -18.41 -5.69 11.74
CA ASP A 298 -17.60 -6.86 12.09
C ASP A 298 -16.74 -7.20 10.88
N TRP A 299 -15.40 -7.18 11.01
CA TRP A 299 -14.52 -7.42 9.87
C TRP A 299 -13.43 -8.43 10.19
N THR A 300 -13.10 -9.24 9.21
CA THR A 300 -12.05 -10.26 9.27
C THR A 300 -11.06 -10.03 8.14
N CYS A 301 -9.80 -9.82 8.50
CA CYS A 301 -8.66 -9.68 7.57
C CYS A 301 -7.94 -11.02 7.45
N ASP A 302 -7.90 -11.60 6.27
CA ASP A 302 -7.06 -12.76 5.94
C ASP A 302 -5.67 -12.27 5.56
N HIS A 303 -4.71 -12.40 6.47
CA HIS A 303 -3.35 -11.88 6.24
C HIS A 303 -2.36 -12.95 5.76
N GLY A 304 -2.81 -14.15 5.46
CA GLY A 304 -1.92 -15.25 5.12
C GLY A 304 -1.12 -15.73 6.32
N PRO A 305 0.01 -16.43 6.12
CA PRO A 305 0.69 -17.12 7.20
C PRO A 305 1.64 -16.24 8.04
N TYR A 306 1.96 -15.03 7.60
CA TYR A 306 2.94 -14.18 8.26
C TYR A 306 2.31 -12.87 8.73
N SER A 307 2.77 -12.37 9.89
CA SER A 307 2.11 -11.24 10.54
C SER A 307 2.61 -9.85 10.10
N GLU A 308 3.56 -9.78 9.18
CA GLU A 308 4.19 -8.51 8.78
C GLU A 308 3.15 -7.43 8.45
N PHE A 309 2.99 -6.45 9.37
CA PHE A 309 2.03 -5.35 9.26
C PHE A 309 0.53 -5.73 9.22
N GLY A 310 0.16 -7.01 9.45
CA GLY A 310 -1.24 -7.46 9.44
C GLY A 310 -2.08 -6.86 10.56
N ASP A 311 -1.50 -6.72 11.73
CA ASP A 311 -2.14 -6.09 12.88
C ASP A 311 -2.51 -4.63 12.56
N LEU A 312 -1.54 -3.87 12.00
CA LEU A 312 -1.76 -2.49 11.58
C LEU A 312 -2.84 -2.39 10.49
N LEU A 313 -2.86 -3.33 9.54
CA LEU A 313 -3.88 -3.35 8.48
C LEU A 313 -5.28 -3.51 9.05
N THR A 314 -5.46 -4.44 9.99
CA THR A 314 -6.76 -4.69 10.62
C THR A 314 -7.20 -3.49 11.46
N LEU A 315 -6.28 -2.83 12.17
CA LEU A 315 -6.53 -1.59 12.89
C LEU A 315 -6.91 -0.45 11.93
N ARG A 316 -6.20 -0.34 10.78
CA ARG A 316 -6.52 0.63 9.73
C ARG A 316 -7.93 0.46 9.19
N GLY A 317 -8.41 -0.77 9.08
CA GLY A 317 -9.80 -1.06 8.77
C GLY A 317 -10.77 -0.30 9.69
N ALA A 318 -10.50 -0.28 10.99
CA ALA A 318 -11.32 0.47 11.96
C ALA A 318 -11.26 2.00 11.76
N GLN A 319 -10.13 2.54 11.35
CA GLN A 319 -9.91 3.99 11.23
C GLN A 319 -10.68 4.63 10.06
N PHE A 320 -11.03 3.84 9.03
CA PHE A 320 -11.71 4.33 7.82
C PHE A 320 -13.16 3.85 7.68
N ILE A 321 -13.72 3.20 8.71
CA ILE A 321 -15.14 2.83 8.76
C ILE A 321 -16.01 4.07 8.58
N GLY A 322 -17.03 3.96 7.72
CA GLY A 322 -17.96 5.06 7.47
C GLY A 322 -17.40 6.13 6.53
N ALA A 323 -16.23 5.90 5.90
CA ALA A 323 -15.64 6.82 4.92
C ALA A 323 -15.62 8.29 5.42
N GLY A 324 -16.02 9.26 4.61
CA GLY A 324 -16.04 10.69 4.93
C GLY A 324 -17.33 11.19 5.61
N TYR A 325 -18.04 10.34 6.37
CA TYR A 325 -19.32 10.70 6.97
C TYR A 325 -19.24 10.93 8.48
N GLY A 326 -19.95 11.97 8.96
CA GLY A 326 -20.04 12.33 10.38
C GLY A 326 -20.97 11.39 11.15
N ILE A 327 -20.54 10.15 11.40
CA ILE A 327 -21.30 9.14 12.15
C ILE A 327 -21.04 9.31 13.64
N PRO A 328 -22.07 9.63 14.46
CA PRO A 328 -21.84 9.92 15.87
C PRO A 328 -21.55 8.67 16.72
N ASN A 329 -22.16 7.53 16.37
CA ASN A 329 -22.09 6.32 17.19
C ASN A 329 -21.59 5.14 16.34
N ILE A 330 -20.45 4.55 16.71
CA ILE A 330 -19.82 3.44 16.00
C ILE A 330 -19.42 2.36 17.00
N ARG A 331 -19.65 1.10 16.64
CA ARG A 331 -19.13 -0.10 17.31
C ARG A 331 -18.61 -1.06 16.29
N GLY A 332 -17.52 -1.76 16.61
CA GLY A 332 -17.03 -2.80 15.72
C GLY A 332 -15.91 -3.64 16.30
N ASP A 333 -15.82 -4.87 15.77
CA ASP A 333 -14.83 -5.87 16.14
C ASP A 333 -14.11 -6.35 14.88
N GLY A 334 -12.80 -6.27 14.90
CA GLY A 334 -11.92 -6.76 13.84
C GLY A 334 -11.23 -8.05 14.23
N ARG A 335 -10.77 -8.80 13.22
CA ARG A 335 -9.93 -9.99 13.42
C ARG A 335 -8.87 -10.04 12.34
N THR A 336 -7.62 -10.33 12.74
CA THR A 336 -6.56 -10.73 11.81
C THR A 336 -6.37 -12.23 11.91
N VAL A 337 -6.46 -12.92 10.78
CA VAL A 337 -6.45 -14.38 10.70
C VAL A 337 -5.27 -14.87 9.87
N ALA A 338 -4.55 -15.86 10.42
CA ALA A 338 -3.53 -16.60 9.69
C ALA A 338 -4.18 -17.63 8.77
N THR A 339 -3.71 -17.73 7.51
CA THR A 339 -4.11 -18.74 6.53
C THR A 339 -2.91 -19.30 5.80
N ASN A 340 -3.09 -20.32 4.97
CA ASN A 340 -2.03 -20.87 4.12
C ASN A 340 -2.01 -20.27 2.70
N HIS A 341 -2.78 -19.21 2.47
CA HIS A 341 -2.76 -18.49 1.21
C HIS A 341 -1.55 -17.54 1.13
N ALA A 342 -1.36 -16.82 0.02
CA ALA A 342 -0.30 -15.82 -0.08
C ALA A 342 -0.37 -14.82 1.07
N TRP A 343 0.79 -14.53 1.69
CA TRP A 343 0.87 -13.60 2.80
C TRP A 343 0.35 -12.20 2.42
N GLY A 344 -0.23 -11.52 3.39
CA GLY A 344 -0.71 -10.17 3.24
C GLY A 344 0.45 -9.17 3.18
N ALA A 345 0.38 -8.23 2.24
CA ALA A 345 1.32 -7.13 2.12
C ALA A 345 0.57 -5.81 2.02
N ALA A 346 1.25 -4.72 2.34
CA ALA A 346 0.70 -3.41 2.09
C ALA A 346 0.37 -3.27 0.59
N PHE A 347 -0.81 -2.76 0.32
CA PHE A 347 -1.25 -2.38 -1.02
C PHE A 347 -1.89 -1.00 -0.95
N ARG A 348 -1.63 -0.16 -1.94
CA ARG A 348 -2.16 1.20 -2.12
C ARG A 348 -3.58 1.35 -1.56
N GLY A 349 -3.77 2.28 -0.62
CA GLY A 349 -5.03 2.48 0.10
C GLY A 349 -5.16 1.76 1.45
N TYR A 350 -4.33 0.77 1.72
CA TYR A 350 -4.10 0.01 2.97
C TYR A 350 -5.21 0.13 4.03
N GLY A 351 -6.26 -0.68 3.92
CA GLY A 351 -7.45 -0.68 4.79
C GLY A 351 -8.58 0.25 4.33
N GLY A 352 -8.29 1.32 3.58
CA GLY A 352 -9.32 2.23 3.04
C GLY A 352 -10.27 1.53 2.05
N PRO A 353 -9.77 0.94 0.95
CA PRO A 353 -10.64 0.25 -0.01
C PRO A 353 -11.54 -0.81 0.61
N GLU A 354 -11.03 -1.55 1.59
CA GLU A 354 -11.73 -2.64 2.26
C GLU A 354 -12.85 -2.14 3.18
N SER A 355 -12.64 -1.01 3.88
CA SER A 355 -13.57 -0.45 4.86
C SER A 355 -14.57 0.52 4.25
N GLU A 356 -14.18 1.26 3.22
CA GLU A 356 -15.03 2.26 2.58
C GLU A 356 -16.01 1.63 1.59
N PHE A 357 -15.66 0.48 0.98
CA PHE A 357 -16.55 -0.24 0.07
C PHE A 357 -17.90 -0.60 0.71
N PRO A 358 -17.95 -1.27 1.87
CA PRO A 358 -19.22 -1.55 2.55
C PRO A 358 -20.00 -0.27 2.89
N SER A 359 -19.31 0.74 3.40
CA SER A 359 -19.92 2.01 3.80
C SER A 359 -20.61 2.70 2.64
N GLU A 360 -19.94 2.76 1.48
CA GLU A 360 -20.44 3.46 0.30
C GLU A 360 -21.59 2.73 -0.40
N VAL A 361 -21.59 1.39 -0.37
CA VAL A 361 -22.73 0.62 -0.90
C VAL A 361 -23.95 0.76 0.02
N LEU A 362 -23.78 0.72 1.34
CA LEU A 362 -24.88 0.96 2.28
C LEU A 362 -25.44 2.38 2.21
N MET A 363 -24.65 3.38 1.80
CA MET A 363 -25.16 4.73 1.54
C MET A 363 -26.19 4.77 0.40
N ASP A 364 -26.00 4.00 -0.67
CA ASP A 364 -26.98 3.88 -1.74
C ASP A 364 -28.25 3.12 -1.27
N GLU A 365 -28.09 2.09 -0.44
CA GLU A 365 -29.23 1.37 0.16
C GLU A 365 -30.05 2.25 1.10
N LEU A 366 -29.39 3.06 1.94
CA LEU A 366 -30.06 4.04 2.79
C LEU A 366 -30.80 5.08 1.95
N ALA A 367 -30.18 5.59 0.89
CA ALA A 367 -30.82 6.56 0.01
C ALA A 367 -32.10 6.00 -0.62
N GLU A 368 -32.05 4.75 -1.11
CA GLU A 368 -33.21 4.05 -1.67
C GLU A 368 -34.33 3.92 -0.63
N LYS A 369 -34.03 3.41 0.58
CA LYS A 369 -35.04 3.24 1.65
C LYS A 369 -35.61 4.54 2.19
N LEU A 370 -34.81 5.63 2.16
CA LEU A 370 -35.25 6.96 2.57
C LEU A 370 -35.99 7.71 1.44
N GLY A 371 -35.94 7.20 0.20
CA GLY A 371 -36.46 7.90 -1.00
C GLY A 371 -35.67 9.17 -1.31
N MET A 372 -34.40 9.23 -0.97
CA MET A 372 -33.50 10.34 -1.22
C MET A 372 -32.58 10.05 -2.41
N ASP A 373 -32.13 11.13 -3.07
CA ASP A 373 -31.06 10.99 -4.06
C ASP A 373 -29.74 10.59 -3.37
N PRO A 374 -28.98 9.60 -3.88
CA PRO A 374 -27.70 9.19 -3.31
C PRO A 374 -26.67 10.31 -3.14
N PHE A 375 -26.70 11.31 -4.03
CA PHE A 375 -25.84 12.48 -3.92
C PHE A 375 -26.24 13.35 -2.72
N ASP A 376 -27.54 13.63 -2.59
CA ASP A 376 -28.08 14.48 -1.51
C ASP A 376 -27.86 13.86 -0.15
N LEU A 377 -28.02 12.53 -0.02
CA LEU A 377 -27.75 11.82 1.23
C LEU A 377 -26.28 11.92 1.64
N ARG A 378 -25.35 11.79 0.67
CA ARG A 378 -23.91 11.92 0.93
C ARG A 378 -23.55 13.35 1.32
N GLU A 379 -24.02 14.36 0.59
CA GLU A 379 -23.77 15.78 0.90
C GLU A 379 -24.35 16.18 2.27
N LEU A 380 -25.50 15.63 2.63
CA LEU A 380 -26.11 15.83 3.94
C LEU A 380 -25.22 15.32 5.08
N ASN A 381 -24.61 14.13 4.92
CA ASN A 381 -23.90 13.41 5.96
C ASN A 381 -22.37 13.54 5.91
N CYS A 382 -21.76 14.11 4.84
CA CYS A 382 -20.32 14.31 4.78
C CYS A 382 -19.79 15.15 5.94
N TYR A 383 -18.53 14.96 6.31
CA TYR A 383 -17.89 15.71 7.38
C TYR A 383 -18.11 17.21 7.24
N LYS A 384 -18.51 17.82 8.35
CA LYS A 384 -18.68 19.26 8.55
C LYS A 384 -17.97 19.71 9.80
N GLU A 385 -17.82 20.99 9.99
CA GLU A 385 -17.23 21.56 11.20
C GLU A 385 -17.92 21.01 12.45
N GLY A 386 -17.12 20.45 13.35
CA GLY A 386 -17.59 19.78 14.59
C GLY A 386 -17.69 18.27 14.49
N ASP A 387 -17.72 17.67 13.30
CA ASP A 387 -17.70 16.23 13.13
C ASP A 387 -16.32 15.63 13.46
N THR A 388 -16.31 14.34 13.75
CA THR A 388 -15.10 13.58 14.06
C THR A 388 -15.03 12.30 13.22
N THR A 389 -13.81 11.85 12.97
CA THR A 389 -13.53 10.54 12.34
C THR A 389 -13.99 9.39 13.23
N PRO A 390 -13.96 8.14 12.77
CA PRO A 390 -14.22 6.96 13.61
C PRO A 390 -13.33 6.90 14.86
N THR A 391 -12.09 7.43 14.78
CA THR A 391 -11.16 7.47 15.93
C THR A 391 -11.39 8.64 16.90
N GLY A 392 -12.46 9.44 16.69
CA GLY A 392 -12.75 10.62 17.49
C GLY A 392 -11.92 11.87 17.15
N GLN A 393 -10.99 11.76 16.21
CA GLN A 393 -10.18 12.88 15.76
C GLN A 393 -11.00 13.90 14.97
N LYS A 394 -10.77 15.19 15.21
CA LYS A 394 -11.25 16.25 14.32
C LYS A 394 -10.24 16.42 13.18
N PRO A 395 -10.61 16.16 11.94
CA PRO A 395 -9.73 16.46 10.81
C PRO A 395 -9.33 17.94 10.81
N GLU A 396 -8.06 18.24 10.50
CA GLU A 396 -7.52 19.60 10.47
C GLU A 396 -8.16 20.48 9.40
N VAL A 397 -8.67 19.82 8.33
CA VAL A 397 -9.38 20.46 7.21
C VAL A 397 -10.59 19.64 6.84
N MET A 398 -11.73 20.30 6.68
CA MET A 398 -13.00 19.70 6.22
C MET A 398 -13.65 20.60 5.17
N ASN A 399 -13.36 20.37 3.89
CA ASN A 399 -13.92 21.15 2.78
C ASN A 399 -14.77 20.32 1.81
N LEU A 400 -15.37 19.26 2.30
CA LEU A 400 -16.19 18.32 1.52
C LEU A 400 -17.39 19.01 0.83
N PRO A 401 -18.12 19.94 1.46
CA PRO A 401 -19.21 20.64 0.77
C PRO A 401 -18.79 21.35 -0.51
N THR A 402 -17.55 21.87 -0.59
CA THR A 402 -17.01 22.46 -1.84
C THR A 402 -16.80 21.40 -2.91
N MET A 403 -16.37 20.20 -2.53
CA MET A 403 -16.20 19.07 -3.47
C MET A 403 -17.56 18.63 -4.04
N PHE A 404 -18.59 18.50 -3.20
CA PHE A 404 -19.95 18.21 -3.65
C PHE A 404 -20.49 19.29 -4.59
N LYS A 405 -20.31 20.57 -4.26
CA LYS A 405 -20.71 21.69 -5.12
C LYS A 405 -20.03 21.62 -6.49
N ALA A 406 -18.75 21.23 -6.56
CA ALA A 406 -18.02 21.11 -7.82
C ALA A 406 -18.53 19.94 -8.69
N LEU A 407 -18.94 18.81 -8.07
CA LEU A 407 -19.39 17.62 -8.78
C LEU A 407 -20.86 17.67 -9.19
N ARG A 408 -21.75 18.36 -8.46
CA ARG A 408 -23.21 18.34 -8.67
C ARG A 408 -23.65 18.58 -10.12
N PRO A 409 -23.17 19.63 -10.84
CA PRO A 409 -23.62 19.86 -12.23
C PRO A 409 -23.27 18.68 -13.16
N LYS A 410 -22.14 18.02 -12.91
CA LYS A 410 -21.70 16.86 -13.70
C LYS A 410 -22.53 15.62 -13.38
N TYR A 411 -22.84 15.41 -12.11
CA TYR A 411 -23.71 14.32 -11.67
C TYR A 411 -25.11 14.40 -12.30
N GLU A 412 -25.74 15.57 -12.28
CA GLU A 412 -27.04 15.78 -12.91
C GLU A 412 -27.00 15.55 -14.43
N ALA A 413 -25.97 16.03 -15.09
CA ALA A 413 -25.76 15.80 -16.53
C ALA A 413 -25.54 14.31 -16.84
N ALA A 414 -24.72 13.61 -16.05
CA ALA A 414 -24.46 12.19 -16.21
C ALA A 414 -25.73 11.34 -16.03
N LYS A 415 -26.57 11.64 -15.01
CA LYS A 415 -27.86 10.97 -14.80
C LYS A 415 -28.80 11.18 -15.99
N ALA A 416 -28.91 12.40 -16.49
CA ALA A 416 -29.75 12.72 -17.65
C ALA A 416 -29.28 11.95 -18.89
N LYS A 417 -27.95 11.89 -19.14
CA LYS A 417 -27.34 11.13 -20.22
C LYS A 417 -27.60 9.64 -20.07
N ALA A 418 -27.35 9.06 -18.90
CA ALA A 418 -27.55 7.63 -18.63
C ALA A 418 -29.03 7.24 -18.89
N LYS A 419 -29.98 8.05 -18.46
CA LYS A 419 -31.41 7.83 -18.73
C LYS A 419 -31.75 7.90 -20.23
N ALA A 420 -31.18 8.87 -20.95
CA ALA A 420 -31.46 9.07 -22.37
C ALA A 420 -30.87 8.00 -23.28
N GLU A 421 -29.67 7.47 -22.92
CA GLU A 421 -28.89 6.53 -23.73
C GLU A 421 -29.07 5.07 -23.35
N SER A 422 -29.79 4.76 -22.25
CA SER A 422 -30.11 3.37 -21.87
C SER A 422 -31.08 2.74 -22.85
N THR A 423 -30.79 1.47 -23.21
CA THR A 423 -31.63 0.63 -24.04
C THR A 423 -32.01 -0.66 -23.29
N ASP A 424 -32.84 -1.52 -23.89
CA ASP A 424 -33.14 -2.83 -23.28
C ASP A 424 -31.93 -3.76 -23.25
N ALA A 425 -31.01 -3.61 -24.19
CA ALA A 425 -29.80 -4.43 -24.28
C ALA A 425 -28.65 -3.92 -23.43
N VAL A 426 -28.51 -2.58 -23.28
CA VAL A 426 -27.44 -1.94 -22.54
C VAL A 426 -28.03 -0.89 -21.60
N LYS A 427 -27.86 -1.10 -20.31
CA LYS A 427 -28.29 -0.14 -19.29
C LYS A 427 -27.10 0.70 -18.83
N ARG A 428 -27.33 1.99 -18.65
CA ARG A 428 -26.33 2.93 -18.14
C ARG A 428 -26.70 3.39 -16.74
N GLY A 429 -25.67 3.57 -15.91
CA GLY A 429 -25.85 4.04 -14.54
C GLY A 429 -24.73 4.96 -14.10
N VAL A 430 -25.03 5.75 -13.10
CA VAL A 430 -24.10 6.68 -12.46
C VAL A 430 -24.02 6.31 -10.99
N GLY A 431 -22.82 6.12 -10.47
CA GLY A 431 -22.59 5.79 -9.05
C GLY A 431 -21.58 6.73 -8.42
N LEU A 432 -21.68 6.87 -7.12
CA LEU A 432 -20.87 7.78 -6.32
C LEU A 432 -20.15 7.03 -5.21
N ALA A 433 -19.01 7.60 -4.79
CA ALA A 433 -18.33 7.22 -3.53
C ALA A 433 -17.56 8.41 -2.96
N LEU A 434 -17.56 8.54 -1.63
CA LEU A 434 -16.73 9.48 -0.89
C LEU A 434 -15.68 8.70 -0.13
N ALA A 435 -14.40 8.99 -0.39
CA ALA A 435 -13.27 8.34 0.24
C ALA A 435 -12.47 9.33 1.10
N VAL A 436 -11.88 8.80 2.17
CA VAL A 436 -10.99 9.53 3.09
C VAL A 436 -9.76 8.70 3.37
N TYR A 437 -8.59 9.32 3.37
CA TYR A 437 -7.35 8.63 3.76
C TYR A 437 -6.44 9.56 4.58
N GLY A 438 -5.85 9.01 5.64
CA GLY A 438 -4.89 9.73 6.49
C GLY A 438 -3.45 9.52 6.03
N ALA A 439 -2.63 10.57 6.06
CA ALA A 439 -1.20 10.51 5.75
C ALA A 439 -0.38 10.11 6.98
N GLY A 440 0.39 9.03 6.89
CA GLY A 440 1.27 8.57 7.97
C GLY A 440 1.18 7.08 8.28
N LEU A 441 1.98 6.63 9.25
CA LEU A 441 2.04 5.26 9.76
C LEU A 441 1.34 5.08 11.12
N ASP A 442 0.42 5.95 11.46
CA ASP A 442 -0.20 6.14 12.77
C ASP A 442 0.75 6.81 13.77
N GLY A 443 0.20 7.65 14.64
CA GLY A 443 0.92 8.29 15.70
C GLY A 443 2.04 9.26 15.25
N PRO A 444 3.06 9.45 16.09
CA PRO A 444 4.11 10.44 15.87
C PRO A 444 5.15 9.97 14.85
N ASP A 445 4.74 9.79 13.61
CA ASP A 445 5.59 9.44 12.48
C ASP A 445 6.63 10.53 12.18
N SER A 446 7.88 10.16 11.94
CA SER A 446 8.97 11.11 11.75
C SER A 446 9.82 10.83 10.51
N SER A 447 10.55 11.86 10.07
CA SER A 447 11.47 11.80 8.94
C SER A 447 12.68 12.70 9.15
N GLU A 448 13.80 12.31 8.54
CA GLU A 448 15.06 13.06 8.55
C GLU A 448 15.55 13.32 7.12
N ALA A 449 16.19 14.45 6.91
CA ALA A 449 16.84 14.87 5.67
C ALA A 449 18.00 15.80 5.98
N TRP A 450 18.87 16.09 5.02
CA TRP A 450 19.88 17.12 5.17
C TRP A 450 20.01 17.98 3.90
N ALA A 451 20.54 19.21 4.07
CA ALA A 451 20.85 20.14 3.01
C ALA A 451 22.27 20.65 3.16
N GLU A 452 23.06 20.69 2.07
CA GLU A 452 24.46 21.14 2.08
C GLU A 452 24.73 22.11 0.94
N LEU A 453 25.29 23.28 1.29
CA LEU A 453 25.81 24.24 0.31
C LEU A 453 27.15 23.77 -0.23
N ASN A 454 27.30 23.71 -1.55
CA ASN A 454 28.51 23.28 -2.23
C ASN A 454 29.40 24.46 -2.66
N PRO A 455 30.73 24.22 -2.90
CA PRO A 455 31.66 25.25 -3.36
C PRO A 455 31.24 25.99 -4.63
N ASP A 456 30.49 25.34 -5.52
CA ASP A 456 30.01 25.95 -6.78
C ASP A 456 28.69 26.72 -6.62
N GLY A 457 28.23 26.89 -5.38
CA GLY A 457 26.97 27.56 -5.03
C GLY A 457 25.72 26.73 -5.34
N SER A 458 25.83 25.44 -5.64
CA SER A 458 24.69 24.52 -5.66
C SER A 458 24.35 24.06 -4.25
N VAL A 459 23.15 23.52 -4.06
CA VAL A 459 22.74 22.89 -2.81
C VAL A 459 22.42 21.43 -3.06
N THR A 460 23.00 20.54 -2.25
CA THR A 460 22.69 19.10 -2.28
C THR A 460 21.71 18.77 -1.17
N ILE A 461 20.68 18.01 -1.51
CA ILE A 461 19.68 17.49 -0.57
C ILE A 461 19.89 15.99 -0.43
N GLY A 462 19.94 15.50 0.81
CA GLY A 462 20.03 14.06 1.11
C GLY A 462 18.81 13.56 1.85
N SER A 463 18.18 12.51 1.32
CA SER A 463 17.08 11.82 1.97
C SER A 463 16.91 10.38 1.47
N SER A 464 16.24 9.55 2.27
CA SER A 464 15.76 8.22 1.86
C SER A 464 14.28 8.28 1.50
N TRP A 465 13.89 9.24 0.66
CA TRP A 465 12.55 9.27 0.07
C TRP A 465 12.55 8.41 -1.19
N GLU A 466 12.22 7.13 -1.02
CA GLU A 466 12.33 6.14 -2.09
C GLU A 466 11.37 6.44 -3.25
N ASP A 467 11.93 6.48 -4.48
CA ASP A 467 11.16 6.59 -5.72
C ASP A 467 10.87 5.19 -6.29
N HIS A 468 9.61 4.83 -6.39
CA HIS A 468 9.16 3.60 -7.02
C HIS A 468 8.27 3.86 -8.25
N GLY A 469 8.45 5.03 -8.89
CA GLY A 469 7.74 5.50 -10.06
C GLY A 469 6.75 6.63 -9.79
N GLN A 470 6.56 7.03 -8.52
CA GLN A 470 5.64 8.10 -8.15
C GLN A 470 6.23 9.51 -8.28
N GLY A 471 7.56 9.64 -8.50
CA GLY A 471 8.23 10.92 -8.68
C GLY A 471 8.74 11.55 -7.38
N ALA A 472 9.23 10.75 -6.43
CA ALA A 472 9.79 11.21 -5.16
C ALA A 472 10.95 12.18 -5.35
N ASP A 473 11.87 11.88 -6.27
CA ASP A 473 13.01 12.75 -6.58
C ASP A 473 12.55 14.14 -7.00
N SER A 474 11.54 14.23 -7.88
CA SER A 474 10.96 15.50 -8.28
C SER A 474 10.22 16.18 -7.13
N GLY A 475 9.54 15.42 -6.27
CA GLY A 475 8.88 15.93 -5.06
C GLY A 475 9.88 16.56 -4.10
N ALA A 476 11.00 15.89 -3.84
CA ALA A 476 12.09 16.39 -3.01
C ALA A 476 12.70 17.69 -3.60
N GLN A 477 12.96 17.69 -4.92
CA GLN A 477 13.50 18.86 -5.60
C GLN A 477 12.54 20.05 -5.59
N CYS A 478 11.24 19.85 -5.83
CA CYS A 478 10.22 20.90 -5.78
C CYS A 478 10.11 21.49 -4.36
N THR A 479 10.09 20.64 -3.34
CA THR A 479 10.02 21.08 -1.93
C THR A 479 11.26 21.88 -1.52
N ALA A 480 12.44 21.38 -1.90
CA ALA A 480 13.72 22.09 -1.64
C ALA A 480 13.77 23.43 -2.37
N HIS A 481 13.35 23.47 -3.64
CA HIS A 481 13.33 24.71 -4.43
C HIS A 481 12.44 25.78 -3.80
N GLU A 482 11.26 25.40 -3.30
CA GLU A 482 10.36 26.33 -2.60
C GLU A 482 10.99 26.85 -1.30
N ALA A 483 11.63 25.98 -0.50
CA ALA A 483 12.29 26.36 0.73
C ALA A 483 13.54 27.24 0.51
N LEU A 484 14.27 27.04 -0.59
CA LEU A 484 15.47 27.79 -0.99
C LEU A 484 15.15 29.06 -1.82
N ARG A 485 13.86 29.37 -2.03
CA ARG A 485 13.44 30.58 -2.76
C ARG A 485 14.06 31.89 -2.26
N PRO A 486 14.23 32.11 -0.92
CA PRO A 486 14.83 33.35 -0.41
C PRO A 486 16.25 33.62 -0.93
N ILE A 487 17.05 32.62 -1.23
CA ILE A 487 18.41 32.76 -1.79
C ILE A 487 18.44 32.82 -3.31
N GLY A 488 17.27 32.70 -3.98
CA GLY A 488 17.16 32.78 -5.44
C GLY A 488 17.83 31.64 -6.19
N LEU A 489 17.97 30.46 -5.56
CA LEU A 489 18.65 29.31 -6.16
C LEU A 489 17.82 28.73 -7.33
N PRO A 490 18.36 28.64 -8.55
CA PRO A 490 17.67 28.01 -9.66
C PRO A 490 17.59 26.47 -9.46
N VAL A 491 16.53 25.86 -9.97
CA VAL A 491 16.24 24.43 -9.75
C VAL A 491 17.37 23.51 -10.23
N GLU A 492 18.07 23.89 -11.29
CA GLU A 492 19.19 23.14 -11.88
C GLU A 492 20.43 23.08 -10.96
N LYS A 493 20.48 23.94 -9.94
CA LYS A 493 21.52 23.94 -8.91
C LYS A 493 21.13 23.16 -7.66
N ILE A 494 19.95 22.53 -7.64
CA ILE A 494 19.56 21.59 -6.58
C ILE A 494 19.96 20.19 -6.99
N ARG A 495 20.89 19.59 -6.26
CA ARG A 495 21.35 18.21 -6.44
C ARG A 495 20.69 17.30 -5.42
N LEU A 496 20.50 16.04 -5.78
CA LEU A 496 19.92 15.04 -4.91
C LEU A 496 20.92 13.91 -4.63
N VAL A 497 21.03 13.51 -3.38
CA VAL A 497 21.65 12.26 -2.93
C VAL A 497 20.54 11.46 -2.27
N MET A 498 20.12 10.39 -2.94
CA MET A 498 18.90 9.67 -2.56
C MET A 498 19.20 8.19 -2.30
N ASN A 499 18.49 7.64 -1.32
CA ASN A 499 18.22 6.21 -1.23
C ASN A 499 19.45 5.29 -1.11
N ASP A 500 20.42 5.69 -0.28
CA ASP A 500 21.61 4.93 0.07
C ASP A 500 21.84 5.08 1.59
N THR A 501 21.66 4.01 2.35
CA THR A 501 21.72 4.05 3.83
C THR A 501 23.10 4.45 4.37
N SER A 502 24.16 4.41 3.55
CA SER A 502 25.49 4.91 3.94
C SER A 502 25.65 6.43 3.77
N LYS A 503 24.72 7.10 3.07
CA LYS A 503 24.80 8.53 2.71
C LYS A 503 23.60 9.34 3.15
N THR A 504 22.43 8.70 3.27
CA THR A 504 21.17 9.37 3.55
C THR A 504 20.60 8.95 4.91
N PRO A 505 19.96 9.88 5.63
CA PRO A 505 19.37 9.57 6.93
C PRO A 505 18.09 8.75 6.78
N ASN A 506 17.56 8.25 7.89
CA ASN A 506 16.29 7.54 7.92
C ASN A 506 15.12 8.49 7.68
N SER A 507 14.60 8.51 6.47
CA SER A 507 13.40 9.30 6.14
C SER A 507 12.09 8.51 6.37
N GLY A 508 12.18 7.26 6.83
CA GLY A 508 11.06 6.32 6.90
C GLY A 508 10.64 5.79 5.52
N PRO A 509 9.75 4.80 5.46
CA PRO A 509 9.38 4.17 4.20
C PRO A 509 8.47 5.05 3.34
N ALA A 510 8.56 4.91 2.01
CA ALA A 510 7.70 5.59 1.04
C ALA A 510 6.34 4.85 0.88
N GLY A 511 5.53 4.83 1.93
CA GLY A 511 4.19 4.22 1.98
C GLY A 511 3.26 5.02 2.91
N GLY A 512 1.96 4.71 2.95
CA GLY A 512 0.98 5.43 3.79
C GLY A 512 0.76 6.88 3.36
N SER A 513 1.03 7.24 2.12
CA SER A 513 0.95 8.63 1.60
C SER A 513 1.72 9.67 2.43
N ARG A 514 2.69 9.22 3.24
CA ARG A 514 3.38 10.01 4.26
C ARG A 514 4.49 10.89 3.72
N SER A 515 5.17 10.47 2.66
CA SER A 515 6.49 11.03 2.31
C SER A 515 6.45 12.53 1.99
N GLN A 516 5.42 13.01 1.27
CA GLN A 516 5.29 14.45 0.98
C GLN A 516 5.13 15.26 2.27
N VAL A 517 4.42 14.74 3.28
CA VAL A 517 4.22 15.43 4.56
C VAL A 517 5.44 15.31 5.44
N MET A 518 5.90 14.08 5.74
CA MET A 518 6.99 13.83 6.69
C MET A 518 8.35 14.22 6.10
N THR A 519 8.73 13.60 4.97
CA THR A 519 10.04 13.83 4.36
C THR A 519 10.11 15.20 3.70
N GLY A 520 9.00 15.66 3.09
CA GLY A 520 8.91 17.03 2.58
C GLY A 520 9.13 18.08 3.67
N ASN A 521 8.55 17.92 4.87
CA ASN A 521 8.83 18.82 6.00
C ASN A 521 10.27 18.70 6.51
N ALA A 522 10.87 17.51 6.57
CA ALA A 522 12.27 17.36 6.96
C ALA A 522 13.20 18.07 5.98
N ILE A 523 12.96 17.95 4.66
CA ILE A 523 13.68 18.70 3.63
C ILE A 523 13.46 20.21 3.79
N ARG A 524 12.22 20.66 4.01
CA ARG A 524 11.90 22.07 4.26
C ARG A 524 12.69 22.61 5.44
N VAL A 525 12.68 21.90 6.57
CA VAL A 525 13.42 22.30 7.78
C VAL A 525 14.92 22.40 7.53
N ALA A 526 15.54 21.41 6.87
CA ALA A 526 16.96 21.44 6.53
C ALA A 526 17.32 22.65 5.63
N CYS A 527 16.50 22.90 4.61
CA CYS A 527 16.69 24.02 3.69
C CYS A 527 16.49 25.39 4.37
N GLU A 528 15.45 25.55 5.20
CA GLU A 528 15.19 26.78 5.95
C GLU A 528 16.33 27.07 6.94
N GLN A 529 16.87 26.06 7.63
CA GLN A 529 18.04 26.19 8.49
C GLN A 529 19.30 26.61 7.71
N LEU A 530 19.50 26.05 6.51
CA LEU A 530 20.60 26.45 5.63
C LEU A 530 20.46 27.90 5.19
N VAL A 531 19.27 28.32 4.75
CA VAL A 531 18.98 29.73 4.38
C VAL A 531 19.27 30.66 5.54
N GLU A 532 18.88 30.31 6.75
CA GLU A 532 19.12 31.11 7.95
C GLU A 532 20.63 31.16 8.30
N ALA A 533 21.35 30.03 8.19
CA ALA A 533 22.80 29.98 8.37
C ALA A 533 23.55 30.86 7.35
N MET A 534 23.03 30.99 6.14
CA MET A 534 23.58 31.82 5.05
C MET A 534 23.25 33.32 5.23
N ARG A 535 22.28 33.69 6.10
CA ARG A 535 21.80 35.09 6.22
C ARG A 535 22.88 36.00 6.77
N LYS A 536 23.14 37.13 6.09
CA LYS A 536 24.00 38.21 6.55
C LYS A 536 23.21 39.24 7.37
N PRO A 537 23.90 40.02 8.27
CA PRO A 537 23.24 41.09 9.01
C PRO A 537 22.64 42.20 8.13
N ASP A 538 23.14 42.41 6.94
CA ASP A 538 22.66 43.39 5.96
C ASP A 538 21.49 42.90 5.11
N GLY A 539 21.02 41.66 5.34
CA GLY A 539 19.93 41.03 4.60
C GLY A 539 20.35 40.26 3.37
N GLY A 540 21.66 40.24 3.01
CA GLY A 540 22.21 39.38 1.97
C GLY A 540 22.47 37.96 2.46
N PHE A 541 23.14 37.17 1.59
CA PHE A 541 23.49 35.78 1.90
C PHE A 541 24.99 35.54 1.71
N TYR A 542 25.58 34.75 2.61
CA TYR A 542 26.96 34.29 2.52
C TYR A 542 27.10 33.28 1.37
N THR A 543 28.22 33.39 0.64
CA THR A 543 28.70 32.36 -0.26
C THR A 543 29.33 31.20 0.52
N TYR A 544 29.61 30.08 -0.13
CA TYR A 544 30.29 28.94 0.48
C TYR A 544 31.64 29.36 1.12
N ASP A 545 32.47 30.10 0.37
CA ASP A 545 33.78 30.52 0.86
C ASP A 545 33.68 31.48 2.06
N GLU A 546 32.73 32.41 2.04
CA GLU A 546 32.48 33.32 3.15
C GLU A 546 32.01 32.53 4.40
N MET A 547 31.10 31.54 4.24
CA MET A 547 30.67 30.70 5.36
C MET A 547 31.86 29.93 5.97
N LYS A 548 32.70 29.33 5.12
CA LYS A 548 33.90 28.62 5.60
C LYS A 548 34.88 29.53 6.30
N ALA A 549 35.11 30.74 5.78
CA ALA A 549 36.02 31.75 6.39
C ALA A 549 35.51 32.19 7.79
N GLU A 550 34.20 32.26 7.99
CA GLU A 550 33.58 32.60 9.30
C GLU A 550 33.33 31.37 10.18
N GLY A 551 33.73 30.18 9.78
CA GLY A 551 33.48 28.93 10.54
C GLY A 551 32.02 28.55 10.65
N ARG A 552 31.17 28.98 9.70
CA ARG A 552 29.75 28.64 9.64
C ARG A 552 29.55 27.27 9.04
N ALA A 553 28.53 26.53 9.52
CA ALA A 553 28.18 25.23 8.98
C ALA A 553 27.49 25.38 7.63
N VAL A 554 28.04 24.70 6.60
CA VAL A 554 27.47 24.63 5.25
C VAL A 554 26.48 23.45 5.10
N HIS A 555 26.44 22.58 6.07
CA HIS A 555 25.56 21.41 6.16
C HIS A 555 24.55 21.62 7.31
N GLN A 556 23.28 21.28 7.04
CA GLN A 556 22.20 21.37 8.01
C GLN A 556 21.33 20.11 7.97
N ASP A 557 21.08 19.53 9.15
CA ASP A 557 20.17 18.42 9.31
C ASP A 557 18.75 18.93 9.58
N GLY A 558 17.77 18.32 8.94
CA GLY A 558 16.35 18.57 9.16
C GLY A 558 15.65 17.35 9.70
N LYS A 559 14.86 17.53 10.74
CA LYS A 559 13.98 16.51 11.31
C LYS A 559 12.59 17.08 11.51
N TRP A 560 11.59 16.27 11.18
CA TRP A 560 10.21 16.62 11.44
C TRP A 560 9.43 15.40 11.95
N THR A 561 8.56 15.62 12.92
CA THR A 561 7.71 14.60 13.52
C THR A 561 6.26 15.06 13.47
N ALA A 562 5.38 14.21 12.99
CA ALA A 562 3.95 14.49 12.89
C ALA A 562 3.33 14.78 14.27
N PRO A 563 2.53 15.83 14.44
CA PRO A 563 1.77 16.09 15.66
C PRO A 563 0.54 15.18 15.72
N ALA A 564 0.77 13.87 15.80
CA ALA A 564 -0.25 12.84 15.83
C ALA A 564 -0.10 11.95 17.08
N ARG A 565 -1.15 11.21 17.44
CA ARG A 565 -1.17 10.30 18.60
C ARG A 565 -1.74 8.97 18.19
N ASP A 566 -1.08 7.89 18.62
CA ASP A 566 -1.55 6.52 18.39
C ASP A 566 -3.01 6.32 18.81
N CYS A 567 -3.70 5.44 18.13
CA CYS A 567 -4.97 4.93 18.57
C CYS A 567 -4.79 4.12 19.87
N GLY A 568 -5.39 4.60 20.94
CA GLY A 568 -5.42 3.91 22.23
C GLY A 568 -6.56 2.90 22.34
N LYS A 569 -7.07 2.72 23.55
CA LYS A 569 -8.21 1.86 23.85
C LYS A 569 -9.40 2.21 22.95
N ASN A 570 -10.12 1.20 22.49
CA ASN A 570 -11.31 1.35 21.62
C ASN A 570 -11.01 2.09 20.31
N CYS A 571 -9.79 2.00 19.82
CA CYS A 571 -9.33 2.68 18.59
C CYS A 571 -9.60 4.20 18.60
N GLN A 572 -9.50 4.86 19.77
CA GLN A 572 -9.67 6.30 19.90
C GLN A 572 -8.30 7.00 19.99
N GLY A 573 -8.08 8.01 19.16
CA GLY A 573 -6.83 8.74 19.07
C GLY A 573 -6.82 9.75 17.93
N GLU A 574 -5.63 10.27 17.62
CA GLU A 574 -5.40 11.25 16.54
C GLU A 574 -4.29 10.72 15.63
N PRO A 575 -4.54 9.60 14.87
CA PRO A 575 -3.48 8.86 14.21
C PRO A 575 -2.82 9.63 13.04
N PHE A 576 -3.48 10.65 12.48
CA PHE A 576 -3.00 11.34 11.28
C PHE A 576 -2.95 12.85 11.48
N CYS A 577 -1.87 13.49 11.04
CA CYS A 577 -1.75 14.95 11.02
C CYS A 577 -2.38 15.60 9.79
N CYS A 578 -2.58 14.84 8.70
CA CYS A 578 -3.19 15.31 7.46
C CYS A 578 -4.17 14.28 6.91
N TYR A 579 -5.31 14.74 6.41
CA TYR A 579 -6.28 13.91 5.68
C TYR A 579 -6.38 14.31 4.22
N MET A 580 -6.65 13.33 3.36
CA MET A 580 -6.94 13.47 1.93
C MET A 580 -8.38 13.04 1.68
N TYR A 581 -9.05 13.72 0.75
CA TYR A 581 -10.44 13.45 0.40
C TYR A 581 -10.59 13.21 -1.10
N GLY A 582 -11.40 12.22 -1.48
CA GLY A 582 -11.76 11.92 -2.84
C GLY A 582 -13.27 11.72 -2.99
N LEU A 583 -13.91 12.49 -3.85
CA LEU A 583 -15.31 12.26 -4.23
C LEU A 583 -15.33 11.75 -5.67
N PHE A 584 -15.79 10.52 -5.84
CA PHE A 584 -15.74 9.77 -7.10
C PHE A 584 -17.13 9.66 -7.72
N MET A 585 -17.18 9.73 -9.04
CA MET A 585 -18.37 9.46 -9.85
C MET A 585 -17.98 8.53 -11.00
N ALA A 586 -18.64 7.38 -11.09
CA ALA A 586 -18.50 6.43 -12.19
C ALA A 586 -19.72 6.49 -13.10
N GLU A 587 -19.51 6.55 -14.43
CA GLU A 587 -20.51 6.29 -15.45
C GLU A 587 -20.22 4.92 -16.07
N VAL A 588 -21.18 4.00 -16.01
CA VAL A 588 -21.01 2.64 -16.53
C VAL A 588 -22.08 2.27 -17.55
N ALA A 589 -21.72 1.35 -18.44
CA ALA A 589 -22.65 0.64 -19.31
C ALA A 589 -22.63 -0.85 -18.94
N VAL A 590 -23.80 -1.45 -18.69
CA VAL A 590 -23.98 -2.86 -18.37
C VAL A 590 -24.76 -3.52 -19.49
N GLU A 591 -24.16 -4.55 -20.07
CA GLU A 591 -24.82 -5.41 -21.09
C GLU A 591 -25.74 -6.41 -20.39
N VAL A 592 -27.05 -6.24 -20.55
CA VAL A 592 -28.07 -6.98 -19.75
C VAL A 592 -28.01 -8.50 -20.00
N ALA A 593 -27.65 -8.92 -21.21
CA ALA A 593 -27.60 -10.35 -21.57
C ALA A 593 -26.41 -11.09 -20.98
N THR A 594 -25.31 -10.40 -20.70
CA THR A 594 -24.04 -11.02 -20.29
C THR A 594 -23.57 -10.58 -18.89
N GLY A 595 -24.11 -9.49 -18.34
CA GLY A 595 -23.62 -8.85 -17.13
C GLY A 595 -22.29 -8.09 -17.32
N LYS A 596 -21.75 -8.05 -18.55
CA LYS A 596 -20.49 -7.35 -18.83
C LYS A 596 -20.65 -5.86 -18.58
N THR A 597 -19.78 -5.34 -17.73
CA THR A 597 -19.73 -3.94 -17.34
C THR A 597 -18.55 -3.24 -17.99
N LYS A 598 -18.79 -2.06 -18.57
CA LYS A 598 -17.77 -1.14 -19.07
C LYS A 598 -17.86 0.16 -18.30
N VAL A 599 -16.76 0.64 -17.76
CA VAL A 599 -16.64 1.99 -17.23
C VAL A 599 -16.48 2.93 -18.43
N GLU A 600 -17.42 3.83 -18.63
CA GLU A 600 -17.42 4.77 -19.76
C GLU A 600 -16.72 6.09 -19.40
N LYS A 601 -16.85 6.51 -18.13
CA LYS A 601 -16.19 7.69 -17.58
C LYS A 601 -15.95 7.54 -16.08
N MET A 602 -14.86 8.14 -15.60
CA MET A 602 -14.63 8.34 -14.18
C MET A 602 -14.27 9.80 -13.90
N THR A 603 -14.96 10.41 -12.94
CA THR A 603 -14.66 11.75 -12.43
C THR A 603 -14.23 11.67 -10.98
N MET A 604 -13.12 12.32 -10.63
CA MET A 604 -12.66 12.45 -9.25
C MET A 604 -12.54 13.93 -8.89
N VAL A 605 -13.21 14.35 -7.83
CA VAL A 605 -12.90 15.61 -7.16
C VAL A 605 -11.95 15.28 -6.02
N ALA A 606 -10.76 15.86 -6.03
CA ALA A 606 -9.69 15.58 -5.06
C ALA A 606 -9.38 16.83 -4.22
N ASP A 607 -9.35 16.67 -2.90
CA ASP A 607 -8.73 17.63 -1.98
C ASP A 607 -7.55 16.98 -1.24
N ILE A 608 -6.37 17.27 -1.74
CA ILE A 608 -5.07 16.74 -1.32
C ILE A 608 -4.12 17.84 -0.83
N GLY A 609 -4.67 18.97 -0.41
CA GLY A 609 -3.88 20.17 -0.14
C GLY A 609 -3.37 20.84 -1.41
N LYS A 610 -2.29 21.59 -1.30
CA LYS A 610 -1.62 22.22 -2.44
C LYS A 610 -0.96 21.20 -3.34
N VAL A 611 -1.21 21.29 -4.63
CA VAL A 611 -0.59 20.44 -5.65
C VAL A 611 0.85 20.88 -5.89
N VAL A 612 1.82 20.05 -5.52
CA VAL A 612 3.25 20.35 -5.66
C VAL A 612 3.70 20.27 -7.12
N ASN A 613 3.28 19.23 -7.82
CA ASN A 613 3.58 19.01 -9.24
C ASN A 613 2.35 18.40 -9.94
N ARG A 614 1.70 19.21 -10.78
CA ARG A 614 0.45 18.80 -11.42
C ARG A 614 0.57 17.54 -12.27
N LEU A 615 1.61 17.46 -13.09
CA LEU A 615 1.81 16.32 -14.00
C LEU A 615 1.96 14.99 -13.23
N LEU A 616 2.80 14.99 -12.19
CA LEU A 616 3.03 13.81 -11.37
C LEU A 616 1.78 13.45 -10.56
N THR A 617 1.08 14.45 -10.01
CA THR A 617 -0.17 14.25 -9.28
C THR A 617 -1.25 13.65 -10.16
N ASP A 618 -1.48 14.21 -11.36
CA ASP A 618 -2.44 13.65 -12.33
C ASP A 618 -2.11 12.18 -12.64
N GLY A 619 -0.83 11.86 -12.86
CA GLY A 619 -0.38 10.48 -13.10
C GLY A 619 -0.70 9.54 -11.93
N GLN A 620 -0.53 10.00 -10.68
CA GLN A 620 -0.88 9.23 -9.49
C GLN A 620 -2.39 9.01 -9.37
N LEU A 621 -3.22 10.03 -9.62
CA LEU A 621 -4.67 9.93 -9.53
C LEU A 621 -5.22 8.99 -10.62
N TYR A 622 -4.78 9.13 -11.87
CA TYR A 622 -5.17 8.23 -12.96
C TYR A 622 -4.76 6.78 -12.70
N GLY A 623 -3.52 6.58 -12.24
CA GLY A 623 -3.02 5.23 -11.92
C GLY A 623 -3.78 4.55 -10.77
N GLY A 624 -4.20 5.31 -9.74
CA GLY A 624 -5.01 4.76 -8.65
C GLY A 624 -6.44 4.42 -9.09
N ILE A 625 -7.05 5.27 -9.93
CA ILE A 625 -8.37 5.00 -10.52
C ILE A 625 -8.31 3.73 -11.37
N ALA A 626 -7.27 3.54 -12.18
CA ALA A 626 -7.10 2.34 -13.01
C ALA A 626 -7.03 1.06 -12.16
N GLN A 627 -6.27 1.06 -11.05
CA GLN A 627 -6.23 -0.05 -10.11
C GLN A 627 -7.58 -0.27 -9.38
N GLY A 628 -8.30 0.79 -9.08
CA GLY A 628 -9.65 0.70 -8.50
C GLY A 628 -10.68 0.08 -9.45
N ILE A 629 -10.56 0.33 -10.77
CA ILE A 629 -11.35 -0.34 -11.81
C ILE A 629 -11.01 -1.84 -11.84
N GLY A 630 -9.72 -2.19 -11.75
CA GLY A 630 -9.26 -3.58 -11.65
C GLY A 630 -9.82 -4.27 -10.42
N LEU A 631 -9.75 -3.63 -9.24
CA LEU A 631 -10.32 -4.15 -7.99
C LEU A 631 -11.83 -4.39 -8.10
N ALA A 632 -12.55 -3.48 -8.76
CA ALA A 632 -13.99 -3.60 -8.95
C ALA A 632 -14.39 -4.77 -9.84
N LEU A 633 -13.66 -5.00 -10.96
CA LEU A 633 -14.20 -5.76 -12.08
C LEU A 633 -13.38 -7.00 -12.47
N THR A 634 -12.05 -7.03 -12.27
CA THR A 634 -11.21 -8.03 -12.95
C THR A 634 -10.07 -8.63 -12.15
N GLU A 635 -9.43 -7.88 -11.24
CA GLU A 635 -8.24 -8.34 -10.53
C GLU A 635 -8.56 -9.34 -9.42
N ASP A 636 -7.83 -10.46 -9.38
CA ASP A 636 -8.08 -11.53 -8.43
C ASP A 636 -6.81 -12.37 -8.20
N TYR A 637 -6.68 -12.96 -7.00
CA TYR A 637 -5.64 -13.91 -6.64
C TYR A 637 -6.14 -15.06 -5.74
N GLU A 638 -7.41 -15.40 -5.84
CA GLU A 638 -8.01 -16.53 -5.09
C GLU A 638 -7.44 -17.88 -5.52
N ASP A 639 -7.23 -18.09 -6.82
CA ASP A 639 -6.64 -19.31 -7.38
C ASP A 639 -5.16 -19.07 -7.73
N ILE A 640 -4.27 -19.61 -6.91
CA ILE A 640 -2.81 -19.45 -7.03
C ILE A 640 -2.26 -19.88 -8.39
N LYS A 641 -2.87 -20.89 -9.01
CA LYS A 641 -2.41 -21.45 -10.30
C LYS A 641 -2.95 -20.65 -11.48
N LYS A 642 -4.25 -20.35 -11.47
CA LYS A 642 -4.91 -19.55 -12.51
C LYS A 642 -4.37 -18.12 -12.55
N HIS A 643 -4.18 -17.51 -11.40
CA HIS A 643 -3.81 -16.10 -11.28
C HIS A 643 -2.29 -15.86 -11.20
N SER A 644 -1.48 -16.83 -11.62
CA SER A 644 -0.01 -16.77 -11.56
C SER A 644 0.64 -15.89 -12.64
N THR A 645 -0.14 -15.32 -13.55
CA THR A 645 0.33 -14.41 -14.62
C THR A 645 -0.46 -13.09 -14.57
N MET A 646 0.05 -12.02 -15.18
CA MET A 646 -0.67 -10.75 -15.28
C MET A 646 -2.06 -10.91 -15.90
N ALA A 647 -2.12 -11.57 -17.03
CA ALA A 647 -3.40 -11.79 -17.73
C ALA A 647 -4.34 -12.70 -16.92
N GLY A 648 -3.82 -13.78 -16.31
CA GLY A 648 -4.59 -14.67 -15.46
C GLY A 648 -5.15 -13.96 -14.21
N ALA A 649 -4.38 -13.05 -13.63
CA ALA A 649 -4.77 -12.25 -12.47
C ALA A 649 -5.67 -11.06 -12.82
N GLY A 650 -6.06 -10.88 -14.09
CA GLY A 650 -7.05 -9.90 -14.51
C GLY A 650 -6.58 -8.45 -14.54
N ILE A 651 -5.29 -8.20 -14.83
CA ILE A 651 -4.80 -6.82 -14.98
C ILE A 651 -5.64 -6.04 -16.00
N PRO A 652 -6.19 -4.87 -15.65
CA PRO A 652 -6.89 -4.06 -16.62
C PRO A 652 -5.93 -3.54 -17.70
N THR A 653 -6.35 -3.67 -18.95
CA THR A 653 -5.62 -3.15 -20.09
C THR A 653 -6.07 -1.72 -20.42
N ILE A 654 -5.37 -1.03 -21.33
CA ILE A 654 -5.76 0.30 -21.78
C ILE A 654 -7.19 0.33 -22.37
N LYS A 655 -7.73 -0.82 -22.81
CA LYS A 655 -9.10 -0.92 -23.34
C LYS A 655 -10.17 -1.00 -22.26
N ASP A 656 -9.77 -1.35 -21.04
CA ASP A 656 -10.65 -1.46 -19.87
C ASP A 656 -10.74 -0.14 -19.10
N ILE A 657 -9.78 0.76 -19.31
CA ILE A 657 -9.75 2.09 -18.71
C ILE A 657 -10.48 3.07 -19.65
N PRO A 658 -11.40 3.90 -19.14
CA PRO A 658 -12.08 4.88 -19.96
C PRO A 658 -11.12 5.98 -20.46
N ASP A 659 -11.31 6.43 -21.70
CA ASP A 659 -10.56 7.57 -22.24
C ASP A 659 -10.92 8.90 -21.52
N ASP A 660 -12.12 8.98 -20.95
CA ASP A 660 -12.61 10.16 -20.22
C ASP A 660 -12.40 9.96 -18.71
N LEU A 661 -11.20 10.32 -18.25
CA LEU A 661 -10.84 10.44 -16.84
C LEU A 661 -10.72 11.90 -16.47
N GLU A 662 -11.66 12.40 -15.67
CA GLU A 662 -11.72 13.81 -15.29
C GLU A 662 -11.28 14.04 -13.84
N LEU A 663 -10.31 14.94 -13.65
CA LEU A 663 -9.81 15.34 -12.33
C LEU A 663 -10.17 16.79 -12.03
N ILE A 664 -10.79 17.02 -10.89
CA ILE A 664 -11.15 18.35 -10.37
C ILE A 664 -10.42 18.51 -9.04
N TYR A 665 -9.67 19.59 -8.87
CA TYR A 665 -8.93 19.86 -7.63
C TYR A 665 -9.61 20.92 -6.79
N VAL A 666 -9.73 20.61 -5.50
CA VAL A 666 -10.05 21.56 -4.44
C VAL A 666 -8.79 21.65 -3.58
N GLU A 667 -8.03 22.73 -3.73
CA GLU A 667 -6.73 22.86 -3.08
C GLU A 667 -6.86 23.58 -1.73
N THR A 668 -7.28 22.86 -0.69
CA THR A 668 -7.34 23.40 0.67
C THR A 668 -5.99 23.14 1.37
N PRO A 669 -5.19 24.20 1.68
CA PRO A 669 -3.86 23.98 2.29
C PRO A 669 -3.94 23.21 3.60
N ARG A 670 -3.04 22.26 3.79
CA ARG A 670 -2.88 21.49 5.03
C ARG A 670 -1.93 22.22 5.99
N PRO A 671 -2.35 22.52 7.23
CA PRO A 671 -1.50 23.25 8.21
C PRO A 671 -0.17 22.54 8.47
N ASP A 672 -0.19 21.22 8.61
CA ASP A 672 1.00 20.40 8.89
C ASP A 672 1.72 19.90 7.63
N GLY A 673 1.21 20.20 6.45
CA GLY A 673 1.85 19.87 5.19
C GLY A 673 2.89 20.91 4.75
N PRO A 674 4.02 20.48 4.13
CA PRO A 674 5.02 21.43 3.65
C PRO A 674 4.39 22.32 2.57
N PHE A 675 4.38 23.64 2.82
CA PHE A 675 3.75 24.64 1.95
C PHE A 675 2.26 24.39 1.66
N GLY A 676 1.57 23.68 2.57
CA GLY A 676 0.16 23.33 2.43
C GLY A 676 -0.16 22.06 1.64
N ALA A 677 0.86 21.29 1.25
CA ALA A 677 0.68 20.03 0.51
C ALA A 677 0.29 18.86 1.42
N SER A 678 -0.31 17.80 0.86
CA SER A 678 -0.53 16.52 1.51
C SER A 678 0.01 15.38 0.65
N GLY A 679 -0.26 14.13 1.04
CA GLY A 679 -0.01 12.97 0.20
C GLY A 679 -1.04 12.81 -0.91
N THR A 680 -0.76 11.96 -1.90
CA THR A 680 -1.68 11.66 -3.01
C THR A 680 -1.70 10.19 -3.40
N GLY A 681 -0.80 9.41 -2.82
CA GLY A 681 -0.51 8.06 -3.31
C GLY A 681 -1.69 7.10 -3.23
N GLU A 682 -2.48 7.13 -2.18
CA GLU A 682 -3.42 6.06 -1.83
C GLU A 682 -4.89 6.41 -2.04
N ILE A 683 -5.29 7.66 -1.79
CA ILE A 683 -6.68 8.12 -1.92
C ILE A 683 -7.33 7.78 -3.28
N PRO A 684 -6.63 7.79 -4.44
CA PRO A 684 -7.28 7.54 -5.72
C PRO A 684 -7.70 6.07 -5.93
N LEU A 685 -7.29 5.14 -5.08
CA LEU A 685 -7.75 3.75 -5.14
C LEU A 685 -8.91 3.48 -4.17
N CYS A 686 -9.13 4.33 -3.17
CA CYS A 686 -10.14 4.09 -2.13
C CYS A 686 -11.59 4.18 -2.63
N GLY A 687 -11.90 5.00 -3.64
CA GLY A 687 -13.30 5.25 -4.04
C GLY A 687 -13.78 4.71 -5.39
N PRO A 688 -12.93 4.35 -6.39
CA PRO A 688 -13.43 3.95 -7.70
C PRO A 688 -14.31 2.70 -7.67
N HIS A 689 -13.91 1.66 -6.92
CA HIS A 689 -14.63 0.39 -6.87
C HIS A 689 -16.05 0.53 -6.28
N PRO A 690 -16.32 1.20 -5.13
CA PRO A 690 -17.69 1.40 -4.68
C PRO A 690 -18.50 2.30 -5.63
N ALA A 691 -17.89 3.33 -6.24
CA ALA A 691 -18.58 4.15 -7.24
C ALA A 691 -19.05 3.31 -8.44
N ILE A 692 -18.21 2.37 -8.92
CA ILE A 692 -18.55 1.46 -10.01
C ILE A 692 -19.68 0.50 -9.60
N ILE A 693 -19.62 -0.08 -8.41
CA ILE A 693 -20.64 -1.01 -7.90
C ILE A 693 -22.00 -0.30 -7.75
N ASN A 694 -22.00 0.92 -7.21
CA ASN A 694 -23.19 1.75 -7.12
C ASN A 694 -23.73 2.13 -8.52
N ALA A 695 -22.84 2.41 -9.49
CA ALA A 695 -23.24 2.66 -10.88
C ALA A 695 -23.86 1.43 -11.55
N ILE A 696 -23.35 0.22 -11.30
CA ILE A 696 -23.94 -1.05 -11.78
C ILE A 696 -25.35 -1.22 -11.22
N TYR A 697 -25.53 -0.99 -9.91
CA TYR A 697 -26.85 -1.05 -9.29
C TYR A 697 -27.83 -0.05 -9.95
N ASN A 698 -27.41 1.20 -10.10
CA ASN A 698 -28.22 2.25 -10.70
C ASN A 698 -28.49 2.01 -12.21
N ALA A 699 -27.66 1.22 -12.89
CA ALA A 699 -27.89 0.82 -14.29
C ALA A 699 -28.94 -0.30 -14.41
N CYS A 700 -28.82 -1.37 -13.64
CA CYS A 700 -29.57 -2.60 -13.87
C CYS A 700 -30.15 -3.27 -12.61
N GLY A 701 -30.03 -2.64 -11.45
CA GLY A 701 -30.52 -3.19 -10.16
C GLY A 701 -29.68 -4.32 -9.56
N ALA A 702 -28.50 -4.61 -10.13
CA ALA A 702 -27.60 -5.64 -9.62
C ALA A 702 -26.75 -5.09 -8.46
N ARG A 703 -27.05 -5.46 -7.22
CA ARG A 703 -26.24 -5.12 -6.06
C ARG A 703 -25.20 -6.20 -5.81
N VAL A 704 -23.94 -5.88 -6.13
CA VAL A 704 -22.81 -6.80 -5.96
C VAL A 704 -22.06 -6.43 -4.69
N THR A 705 -22.01 -7.36 -3.73
CA THR A 705 -21.34 -7.17 -2.44
C THR A 705 -20.04 -7.96 -2.31
N HIS A 706 -19.73 -8.82 -3.29
CA HIS A 706 -18.55 -9.68 -3.34
C HIS A 706 -17.72 -9.39 -4.58
N LEU A 707 -16.64 -8.62 -4.40
CA LEU A 707 -15.71 -8.29 -5.48
C LEU A 707 -14.85 -9.48 -5.93
N PRO A 708 -14.32 -9.49 -7.15
CA PRO A 708 -14.63 -8.58 -8.24
C PRO A 708 -16.04 -8.81 -8.78
N ALA A 709 -16.66 -7.78 -9.35
CA ALA A 709 -17.97 -7.86 -9.98
C ALA A 709 -17.88 -8.48 -11.37
N TYR A 710 -17.50 -9.75 -11.42
CA TYR A 710 -17.48 -10.52 -12.68
C TYR A 710 -18.85 -10.53 -13.36
N PRO A 711 -18.92 -10.65 -14.70
CA PRO A 711 -20.17 -10.65 -15.44
C PRO A 711 -21.22 -11.60 -14.88
N GLU A 712 -20.84 -12.81 -14.49
CA GLU A 712 -21.72 -13.80 -13.88
C GLU A 712 -22.29 -13.37 -12.51
N LYS A 713 -21.51 -12.64 -11.69
CA LYS A 713 -21.99 -12.10 -10.42
C LYS A 713 -23.00 -10.98 -10.66
N VAL A 714 -22.72 -10.11 -11.65
CA VAL A 714 -23.65 -9.04 -12.05
C VAL A 714 -24.97 -9.63 -12.54
N LEU A 715 -24.92 -10.64 -13.43
CA LEU A 715 -26.12 -11.35 -13.91
C LEU A 715 -26.91 -12.00 -12.76
N ALA A 716 -26.21 -12.66 -11.83
CA ALA A 716 -26.85 -13.34 -10.71
C ALA A 716 -27.55 -12.34 -9.75
N ALA A 717 -27.02 -11.14 -9.63
CA ALA A 717 -27.55 -10.06 -8.77
C ALA A 717 -28.66 -9.21 -9.43
N MET A 718 -28.88 -9.34 -10.75
CA MET A 718 -29.96 -8.62 -11.43
C MET A 718 -31.32 -9.08 -10.93
N PRO A 719 -32.31 -8.19 -10.76
CA PRO A 719 -33.68 -8.55 -10.45
C PRO A 719 -34.23 -9.54 -11.49
N LYS A 720 -34.79 -10.67 -11.03
CA LYS A 720 -35.47 -11.61 -11.92
C LYS A 720 -36.73 -10.93 -12.47
N LYS A 721 -36.89 -10.93 -13.79
CA LYS A 721 -38.08 -10.40 -14.47
C LYS A 721 -39.34 -11.20 -14.12
#